data_f06d7f3282c4d5bc98c61458dba36389
#
_entry.id   f06d7f3282c4d5bc98c61458dba36389
#
_cell.length_a   1.000
_cell.length_b   1.000
_cell.length_c   1.000
_cell.angle_alpha   90.00
_cell.angle_beta   90.00
_cell.angle_gamma   90.00
#
_symmetry.space_group_name_H-M   'P 1'
#
loop_
_entity.id
_entity.type
_entity.pdbx_description
1 polymer ?
#
loop_
_entity_poly.entity_id
_entity_poly.type
_entity_poly.pdbx_seq_one_letter_code
_entity_poly.pdbx_strand_id
1 'polypeptide(L)'
;MVRSVCGLLAGLALLAAAAAGAGAQQQPEPLRVFTAEQAERGRALYEEICVECHLSSLAGANEAPPLLGADFLDAWGAGVVVDLADTIRVTMPPENRNSLTPQQTFDLAAFVLLRNGASPGDEALIPDSSGLAVSLGSLGLGGAAASSRDSAVIAERAVGAPAEAEEELVTPPGEREIEDFEPVTTEMLLDPDPGDWLMFRRTYDGQGHSPLDQIDTDNVGDLRMAWSWAMADGVNQPTPLVYRGVMYLANPGNVIQALEADTGTLIWEYQRGLEGDLARGFNQLRNLAIWGDRIFVATKDAAMLALDARSGRPLWETQIADPAKRYRNTSGPIVVDGLVVNGINGCIRYYEDSCFITAHDAETGEERWRTYTIARPGEPGGDTWGDLPLMLRGGGDSWIPGSYDPELQLVYWPVAQAKPWVPASRGLTIDHEVLYTNSTLALRPGDGKIVFYRQHVPGEALDLDEAFEQVLVDRGGRKLLLTSGKHGILWKLDRTDGSFVALEEMVFQNVFDYIDRETGEVRYREDIASAEVGEWVSVCPSTAGGHNWQASSYSPAHGLLVVPLSQSCLDISGREPRFEEGAGGERADRKWFEMPGTDGRLGKLAAYDVDSMEEVWSVEQRPAFLTAALTTGGGVVFAGDIDRRFRAWDTATGRELWGTRLPTSVQGFPVSYDVDGVQYVAVSTGLGGGSPRFVPAAVSPEIRYPRNGNGLFVFRLP
;
A
#
# COMPACT_ATOMS: atom_id res chain seq x y z
N MET A 1 -74.81 -44.21 4.13
CA MET A 1 -75.36 -45.56 3.97
C MET A 1 -74.24 -46.45 3.45
N VAL A 2 -73.80 -47.28 4.33
CA VAL A 2 -73.81 -48.75 4.25
C VAL A 2 -72.65 -49.33 3.47
N ARG A 3 -71.67 -49.86 4.26
CA ARG A 3 -71.10 -51.21 4.36
C ARG A 3 -70.19 -51.69 3.22
N SER A 4 -68.95 -51.99 3.55
CA SER A 4 -68.41 -53.26 4.17
C SER A 4 -68.22 -54.41 3.20
N VAL A 5 -67.08 -55.00 3.11
CA VAL A 5 -66.61 -56.25 3.65
C VAL A 5 -65.38 -56.80 2.89
N CYS A 6 -64.31 -57.07 3.60
CA CYS A 6 -63.40 -58.21 3.66
C CYS A 6 -63.27 -59.20 2.50
N GLY A 7 -62.04 -59.61 2.27
CA GLY A 7 -61.66 -60.89 1.66
C GLY A 7 -60.15 -61.09 1.54
N LEU A 8 -59.57 -61.79 2.49
CA LEU A 8 -58.25 -62.43 2.43
C LEU A 8 -58.08 -63.35 1.26
N LEU A 9 -56.94 -63.46 0.65
CA LEU A 9 -56.28 -64.77 0.42
C LEU A 9 -54.78 -64.57 0.01
N ALA A 10 -53.98 -65.39 0.59
CA ALA A 10 -52.54 -65.49 0.46
C ALA A 10 -52.13 -66.10 -0.89
N GLY A 11 -50.99 -65.60 -1.41
CA GLY A 11 -50.26 -66.20 -2.52
C GLY A 11 -48.78 -65.94 -2.41
N LEU A 12 -48.05 -66.96 -1.88
CA LEU A 12 -46.59 -67.00 -1.95
C LEU A 12 -46.12 -66.98 -3.40
N ALA A 13 -45.25 -66.09 -3.79
CA ALA A 13 -44.34 -66.27 -4.91
C ALA A 13 -42.94 -65.73 -4.52
N LEU A 14 -42.02 -66.69 -4.37
CA LEU A 14 -40.57 -66.37 -4.30
C LEU A 14 -40.17 -65.69 -5.60
N LEU A 15 -39.58 -64.47 -5.47
CA LEU A 15 -38.78 -63.87 -6.52
C LEU A 15 -37.43 -63.48 -5.93
N ALA A 16 -36.39 -64.02 -6.52
CA ALA A 16 -35.00 -63.85 -6.18
C ALA A 16 -34.63 -62.34 -6.27
N ALA A 17 -34.14 -61.81 -5.20
CA ALA A 17 -33.43 -60.50 -5.14
C ALA A 17 -32.09 -60.60 -5.86
N ALA A 18 -32.04 -60.13 -7.10
CA ALA A 18 -30.76 -59.77 -7.70
C ALA A 18 -30.28 -58.47 -7.03
N ALA A 19 -29.36 -58.55 -6.11
CA ALA A 19 -28.62 -57.41 -5.58
C ALA A 19 -27.77 -56.81 -6.71
N ALA A 20 -28.27 -55.76 -7.34
CA ALA A 20 -27.43 -54.87 -8.14
C ALA A 20 -26.51 -54.11 -7.15
N GLY A 21 -25.30 -54.60 -7.01
CA GLY A 21 -24.23 -53.85 -6.35
C GLY A 21 -23.98 -52.55 -7.17
N ALA A 22 -24.43 -51.42 -6.64
CA ALA A 22 -23.92 -50.14 -7.06
C ALA A 22 -22.42 -50.13 -6.71
N GLY A 23 -21.57 -50.42 -7.70
CA GLY A 23 -20.14 -50.22 -7.56
C GLY A 23 -19.93 -48.76 -7.26
N ALA A 24 -19.54 -48.44 -6.03
CA ALA A 24 -18.90 -47.15 -5.71
C ALA A 24 -17.74 -47.06 -6.69
N GLN A 25 -17.80 -46.15 -7.65
CA GLN A 25 -16.65 -45.75 -8.44
C GLN A 25 -15.61 -45.26 -7.43
N GLN A 26 -14.57 -46.04 -7.17
CA GLN A 26 -13.39 -45.60 -6.46
C GLN A 26 -12.83 -44.45 -7.28
N GLN A 27 -12.86 -43.22 -6.73
CA GLN A 27 -12.09 -42.11 -7.29
C GLN A 27 -10.63 -42.59 -7.37
N PRO A 28 -9.96 -42.35 -8.50
CA PRO A 28 -8.54 -42.69 -8.62
C PRO A 28 -7.76 -42.05 -7.46
N GLU A 29 -6.85 -42.82 -6.83
CA GLU A 29 -6.00 -42.26 -5.80
C GLU A 29 -5.23 -41.04 -6.34
N PRO A 30 -5.12 -39.93 -5.56
CA PRO A 30 -4.38 -38.74 -5.97
C PRO A 30 -2.95 -39.09 -6.34
N LEU A 31 -2.47 -38.53 -7.44
CA LEU A 31 -1.08 -38.73 -7.86
C LEU A 31 -0.13 -38.03 -6.87
N ARG A 32 1.05 -38.62 -6.68
CA ARG A 32 2.09 -38.12 -5.77
C ARG A 32 3.34 -37.84 -6.57
N VAL A 33 3.75 -36.57 -6.64
CA VAL A 33 4.76 -36.09 -7.60
C VAL A 33 6.00 -35.48 -6.94
N PHE A 34 6.06 -35.42 -5.61
CA PHE A 34 7.21 -34.85 -4.87
C PHE A 34 7.43 -35.61 -3.56
N THR A 35 8.63 -35.51 -2.98
CA THR A 35 8.94 -36.14 -1.70
C THR A 35 8.72 -35.18 -0.51
N ALA A 36 8.57 -35.74 0.69
CA ALA A 36 8.43 -34.94 1.92
C ALA A 36 9.67 -34.08 2.18
N GLU A 37 10.87 -34.64 1.94
CA GLU A 37 12.15 -33.93 2.12
C GLU A 37 12.26 -32.76 1.12
N GLN A 38 11.70 -32.90 -0.09
CA GLN A 38 11.67 -31.84 -1.07
C GLN A 38 10.77 -30.69 -0.61
N ALA A 39 9.58 -31.01 -0.12
CA ALA A 39 8.67 -30.01 0.41
C ALA A 39 9.26 -29.29 1.65
N GLU A 40 10.01 -29.98 2.48
CA GLU A 40 10.66 -29.38 3.65
C GLU A 40 11.80 -28.41 3.26
N ARG A 41 12.60 -28.74 2.25
CA ARG A 41 13.58 -27.78 1.69
C ARG A 41 12.87 -26.56 1.08
N GLY A 42 11.74 -26.81 0.41
CA GLY A 42 10.89 -25.75 -0.13
C GLY A 42 10.33 -24.85 0.96
N ARG A 43 9.93 -25.40 2.09
CA ARG A 43 9.50 -24.64 3.27
C ARG A 43 10.59 -23.71 3.78
N ALA A 44 11.79 -24.23 4.01
CA ALA A 44 12.92 -23.45 4.48
C ALA A 44 13.24 -22.27 3.53
N LEU A 45 13.28 -22.57 2.22
CA LEU A 45 13.52 -21.55 1.21
C LEU A 45 12.37 -20.52 1.10
N TYR A 46 11.12 -20.97 1.26
CA TYR A 46 9.95 -20.08 1.31
C TYR A 46 10.04 -19.10 2.48
N GLU A 47 10.42 -19.58 3.66
CA GLU A 47 10.59 -18.74 4.85
C GLU A 47 11.74 -17.73 4.70
N GLU A 48 12.75 -18.04 3.90
CA GLU A 48 13.87 -17.15 3.62
C GLU A 48 13.52 -16.03 2.62
N ILE A 49 12.81 -16.34 1.54
CA ILE A 49 12.69 -15.40 0.40
C ILE A 49 11.27 -15.07 -0.06
N CYS A 50 10.24 -15.85 0.34
CA CYS A 50 8.87 -15.67 -0.20
C CYS A 50 7.92 -15.07 0.85
N VAL A 51 8.22 -15.29 2.13
CA VAL A 51 7.32 -14.95 3.24
C VAL A 51 7.06 -13.46 3.37
N GLU A 52 7.98 -12.63 2.92
CA GLU A 52 7.82 -11.17 2.96
C GLU A 52 6.58 -10.70 2.17
N CYS A 53 6.32 -11.32 1.01
CA CYS A 53 5.21 -10.97 0.14
C CYS A 53 4.01 -11.92 0.29
N HIS A 54 4.28 -13.24 0.36
CA HIS A 54 3.22 -14.25 0.40
C HIS A 54 2.77 -14.64 1.81
N LEU A 55 3.41 -14.10 2.87
CA LEU A 55 3.17 -14.36 4.29
C LEU A 55 3.45 -15.81 4.70
N SER A 56 3.62 -16.09 5.99
CA SER A 56 3.81 -17.45 6.50
C SER A 56 2.54 -18.30 6.35
N SER A 57 1.38 -17.67 6.34
CA SER A 57 0.09 -18.28 6.05
C SER A 57 -0.13 -18.64 4.57
N LEU A 58 0.74 -18.24 3.65
CA LEU A 58 0.56 -18.31 2.20
C LEU A 58 -0.64 -17.50 1.67
N ALA A 59 -1.19 -16.60 2.47
CA ALA A 59 -2.39 -15.85 2.13
C ALA A 59 -2.14 -14.67 1.19
N GLY A 60 -0.87 -14.36 0.89
CA GLY A 60 -0.49 -13.21 0.08
C GLY A 60 -0.74 -11.87 0.77
N ALA A 61 -0.06 -10.83 0.31
CA ALA A 61 -0.23 -9.46 0.78
C ALA A 61 0.02 -8.48 -0.38
N ASN A 62 -0.74 -7.40 -0.42
CA ASN A 62 -0.71 -6.42 -1.52
C ASN A 62 -0.90 -7.13 -2.87
N GLU A 63 -0.02 -6.90 -3.84
CA GLU A 63 -0.07 -7.55 -5.17
C GLU A 63 0.40 -9.01 -5.16
N ALA A 64 0.90 -9.55 -4.04
CA ALA A 64 1.28 -10.95 -3.96
C ALA A 64 0.03 -11.82 -3.78
N PRO A 65 -0.30 -12.69 -4.74
CA PRO A 65 -1.50 -13.50 -4.68
C PRO A 65 -1.43 -14.55 -3.56
N PRO A 66 -2.58 -15.00 -3.04
CA PRO A 66 -2.62 -16.17 -2.18
C PRO A 66 -2.05 -17.41 -2.88
N LEU A 67 -1.20 -18.16 -2.15
CA LEU A 67 -0.64 -19.43 -2.60
C LEU A 67 -1.31 -20.63 -1.91
N LEU A 68 -2.46 -20.41 -1.27
CA LEU A 68 -3.19 -21.43 -0.52
C LEU A 68 -4.70 -21.34 -0.77
N GLY A 69 -5.37 -22.49 -0.72
CA GLY A 69 -6.83 -22.60 -0.69
C GLY A 69 -7.47 -22.32 -2.03
N ALA A 70 -8.70 -21.82 -1.96
CA ALA A 70 -9.54 -21.70 -3.15
C ALA A 70 -9.00 -20.67 -4.17
N ASP A 71 -8.37 -19.58 -3.73
CA ASP A 71 -7.77 -18.59 -4.64
C ASP A 71 -6.59 -19.20 -5.43
N PHE A 72 -5.79 -20.07 -4.79
CA PHE A 72 -4.75 -20.82 -5.47
C PHE A 72 -5.34 -21.84 -6.46
N LEU A 73 -6.39 -22.55 -6.08
CA LEU A 73 -7.05 -23.55 -6.93
C LEU A 73 -7.73 -22.91 -8.14
N ASP A 74 -8.34 -21.75 -7.98
CA ASP A 74 -8.95 -20.99 -9.09
C ASP A 74 -7.88 -20.54 -10.11
N ALA A 75 -6.70 -20.16 -9.63
CA ALA A 75 -5.62 -19.70 -10.49
C ALA A 75 -4.86 -20.87 -11.18
N TRP A 76 -4.71 -21.99 -10.50
CA TRP A 76 -3.77 -23.04 -10.88
C TRP A 76 -4.40 -24.42 -11.09
N GLY A 77 -5.61 -24.68 -10.56
CA GLY A 77 -6.21 -26.02 -10.52
C GLY A 77 -6.41 -26.67 -11.90
N ALA A 78 -6.54 -25.89 -12.97
CA ALA A 78 -6.64 -26.38 -14.34
C ALA A 78 -5.26 -26.56 -15.03
N GLY A 79 -4.17 -26.08 -14.43
CA GLY A 79 -2.80 -26.14 -14.96
C GLY A 79 -2.08 -27.44 -14.66
N VAL A 80 -0.81 -27.50 -15.00
CA VAL A 80 0.10 -28.62 -14.70
C VAL A 80 1.22 -28.15 -13.77
N VAL A 81 1.91 -29.09 -13.12
CA VAL A 81 2.96 -28.80 -12.14
C VAL A 81 4.10 -27.97 -12.73
N VAL A 82 4.46 -28.19 -13.98
CA VAL A 82 5.52 -27.42 -14.65
C VAL A 82 5.17 -25.95 -14.82
N ASP A 83 3.90 -25.62 -15.07
CA ASP A 83 3.46 -24.22 -15.21
C ASP A 83 3.65 -23.44 -13.91
N LEU A 84 3.31 -24.06 -12.77
CA LEU A 84 3.57 -23.49 -11.45
C LEU A 84 5.06 -23.29 -11.20
N ALA A 85 5.87 -24.33 -11.47
CA ALA A 85 7.32 -24.26 -11.28
C ALA A 85 7.97 -23.20 -12.19
N ASP A 86 7.60 -23.16 -13.47
CA ASP A 86 8.13 -22.16 -14.42
C ASP A 86 7.73 -20.73 -14.02
N THR A 87 6.51 -20.53 -13.56
CA THR A 87 6.07 -19.23 -13.05
C THR A 87 6.91 -18.81 -11.84
N ILE A 88 7.12 -19.70 -10.87
CA ILE A 88 8.00 -19.43 -9.73
C ILE A 88 9.40 -19.03 -10.24
N ARG A 89 9.99 -19.79 -11.14
CA ARG A 89 11.33 -19.56 -11.67
C ARG A 89 11.46 -18.22 -12.39
N VAL A 90 10.50 -17.90 -13.27
CA VAL A 90 10.58 -16.77 -14.18
C VAL A 90 10.15 -15.47 -13.50
N THR A 91 9.23 -15.52 -12.57
CA THR A 91 8.62 -14.31 -12.00
C THR A 91 9.03 -14.03 -10.56
N MET A 92 9.54 -15.04 -9.80
CA MET A 92 9.84 -14.91 -8.38
C MET A 92 11.32 -15.09 -8.05
N PRO A 93 11.84 -14.36 -7.05
CA PRO A 93 11.24 -13.15 -6.50
C PRO A 93 11.23 -12.02 -7.53
N PRO A 94 10.23 -11.12 -7.53
CA PRO A 94 10.03 -10.11 -8.59
C PRO A 94 11.25 -9.23 -8.87
N GLU A 95 12.00 -8.89 -7.84
CA GLU A 95 13.18 -8.04 -7.88
C GLU A 95 14.47 -8.78 -8.27
N ASN A 96 14.42 -10.11 -8.35
CA ASN A 96 15.56 -10.93 -8.77
C ASN A 96 15.11 -12.17 -9.56
N ARG A 97 14.38 -11.91 -10.65
CA ARG A 97 13.81 -12.93 -11.52
C ARG A 97 14.88 -13.87 -12.08
N ASN A 98 14.52 -15.13 -12.26
CA ASN A 98 15.43 -16.19 -12.72
C ASN A 98 16.66 -16.44 -11.82
N SER A 99 16.64 -15.98 -10.55
CA SER A 99 17.74 -16.24 -9.61
C SER A 99 17.67 -17.62 -8.97
N LEU A 100 16.48 -18.23 -8.95
CA LEU A 100 16.28 -19.55 -8.40
C LEU A 100 16.86 -20.64 -9.31
N THR A 101 17.59 -21.55 -8.72
CA THR A 101 18.02 -22.78 -9.43
C THR A 101 16.80 -23.67 -9.73
N PRO A 102 16.85 -24.54 -10.76
CA PRO A 102 15.76 -25.50 -10.99
C PRO A 102 15.39 -26.31 -9.77
N GLN A 103 16.36 -26.74 -8.95
CA GLN A 103 16.10 -27.49 -7.74
C GLN A 103 15.31 -26.65 -6.71
N GLN A 104 15.71 -25.41 -6.47
CA GLN A 104 15.01 -24.50 -5.56
C GLN A 104 13.57 -24.23 -6.02
N THR A 105 13.37 -24.09 -7.33
CA THR A 105 12.05 -23.89 -7.93
C THR A 105 11.13 -25.08 -7.67
N PHE A 106 11.62 -26.31 -7.88
CA PHE A 106 10.82 -27.52 -7.62
C PHE A 106 10.61 -27.78 -6.14
N ASP A 107 11.55 -27.44 -5.27
CA ASP A 107 11.39 -27.53 -3.82
C ASP A 107 10.28 -26.56 -3.36
N LEU A 108 10.26 -25.32 -3.86
CA LEU A 108 9.18 -24.36 -3.60
C LEU A 108 7.82 -24.84 -4.12
N ALA A 109 7.76 -25.36 -5.35
CA ALA A 109 6.52 -25.91 -5.90
C ALA A 109 6.00 -27.06 -5.05
N ALA A 110 6.87 -27.99 -4.61
CA ALA A 110 6.52 -29.10 -3.72
C ALA A 110 5.93 -28.61 -2.39
N PHE A 111 6.51 -27.57 -1.80
CA PHE A 111 5.99 -26.96 -0.57
C PHE A 111 4.60 -26.35 -0.78
N VAL A 112 4.39 -25.56 -1.83
CA VAL A 112 3.08 -24.97 -2.14
C VAL A 112 2.04 -26.04 -2.37
N LEU A 113 2.37 -27.10 -3.12
CA LEU A 113 1.45 -28.23 -3.36
C LEU A 113 1.11 -28.97 -2.08
N LEU A 114 2.09 -29.27 -1.21
CA LEU A 114 1.87 -29.86 0.11
C LEU A 114 0.87 -29.04 0.93
N ARG A 115 1.09 -27.73 0.98
CA ARG A 115 0.23 -26.81 1.75
C ARG A 115 -1.20 -26.76 1.20
N ASN A 116 -1.41 -27.07 -0.08
CA ASN A 116 -2.72 -27.16 -0.73
C ASN A 116 -3.33 -28.56 -0.66
N GLY A 117 -2.74 -29.50 0.10
CA GLY A 117 -3.33 -30.80 0.39
C GLY A 117 -2.80 -31.96 -0.47
N ALA A 118 -1.86 -31.72 -1.39
CA ALA A 118 -1.19 -32.81 -2.12
C ALA A 118 -0.35 -33.68 -1.16
N SER A 119 -0.39 -34.99 -1.34
CA SER A 119 0.38 -35.93 -0.54
C SER A 119 1.77 -36.18 -1.14
N PRO A 120 2.84 -36.23 -0.33
CA PRO A 120 4.16 -36.62 -0.80
C PRO A 120 4.20 -38.09 -1.23
N GLY A 121 5.11 -38.39 -2.16
CA GLY A 121 5.43 -39.74 -2.64
C GLY A 121 6.90 -40.06 -2.46
N ASP A 122 7.34 -41.07 -3.22
CA ASP A 122 8.72 -41.56 -3.18
C ASP A 122 9.63 -40.95 -4.25
N GLU A 123 9.05 -40.26 -5.23
CA GLU A 123 9.78 -39.61 -6.34
C GLU A 123 9.82 -38.12 -6.18
N ALA A 124 11.00 -37.52 -6.38
CA ALA A 124 11.20 -36.06 -6.34
C ALA A 124 10.87 -35.42 -7.66
N LEU A 125 10.36 -34.19 -7.64
CA LEU A 125 10.28 -33.29 -8.80
C LEU A 125 11.71 -32.88 -9.20
N ILE A 126 12.12 -33.30 -10.39
CA ILE A 126 13.40 -32.93 -10.99
C ILE A 126 13.17 -32.55 -12.45
N PRO A 127 14.08 -31.85 -13.12
CA PRO A 127 14.00 -31.62 -14.56
C PRO A 127 13.71 -32.95 -15.29
N ASP A 128 12.79 -32.93 -16.25
CA ASP A 128 12.35 -34.08 -17.05
C ASP A 128 11.60 -35.19 -16.29
N SER A 129 11.20 -34.97 -15.04
CA SER A 129 10.34 -35.93 -14.33
C SER A 129 8.92 -35.98 -14.93
N SER A 130 8.32 -37.16 -14.93
CA SER A 130 6.92 -37.33 -15.38
C SER A 130 5.92 -36.56 -14.52
N GLY A 131 6.29 -36.24 -13.26
CA GLY A 131 5.50 -35.42 -12.35
C GLY A 131 5.24 -33.98 -12.84
N LEU A 132 6.09 -33.45 -13.69
CA LEU A 132 5.94 -32.09 -14.23
C LEU A 132 4.74 -31.91 -15.15
N ALA A 133 4.36 -32.95 -15.87
CA ALA A 133 3.21 -32.96 -16.79
C ALA A 133 1.88 -33.33 -16.08
N VAL A 134 1.91 -33.58 -14.77
CA VAL A 134 0.72 -33.95 -14.02
C VAL A 134 -0.18 -32.76 -13.81
N SER A 135 -1.48 -32.93 -14.09
CA SER A 135 -2.50 -31.90 -13.81
C SER A 135 -2.61 -31.66 -12.30
N LEU A 136 -2.59 -30.40 -11.90
CA LEU A 136 -2.76 -30.00 -10.51
C LEU A 136 -4.09 -30.50 -9.93
N GLY A 137 -5.16 -30.52 -10.72
CA GLY A 137 -6.44 -31.10 -10.32
C GLY A 137 -6.42 -32.58 -9.96
N SER A 138 -5.43 -33.35 -10.44
CA SER A 138 -5.26 -34.80 -10.13
C SER A 138 -4.46 -35.08 -8.86
N LEU A 139 -3.93 -34.04 -8.18
CA LEU A 139 -3.12 -34.19 -6.97
C LEU A 139 -3.94 -34.24 -5.67
N GLY A 140 -5.26 -34.17 -5.77
CA GLY A 140 -6.15 -34.18 -4.60
C GLY A 140 -6.13 -32.87 -3.82
N LEU A 141 -5.82 -31.77 -4.48
CA LEU A 141 -5.81 -30.42 -3.88
C LEU A 141 -7.23 -30.05 -3.39
N GLY A 142 -7.34 -29.29 -2.30
CA GLY A 142 -8.60 -28.85 -1.74
C GLY A 142 -9.33 -29.84 -0.83
N GLY A 143 -8.76 -31.03 -0.56
CA GLY A 143 -9.23 -31.93 0.49
C GLY A 143 -9.07 -31.27 1.87
N ALA A 144 -10.00 -31.57 2.81
CA ALA A 144 -10.18 -30.92 4.13
C ALA A 144 -8.93 -30.84 5.07
N ALA A 145 -7.73 -30.88 4.54
CA ALA A 145 -6.47 -30.70 5.27
C ALA A 145 -6.09 -29.22 5.50
N ALA A 146 -6.88 -28.28 4.98
CA ALA A 146 -6.78 -26.86 5.36
C ALA A 146 -7.41 -26.58 6.75
N SER A 147 -7.78 -27.62 7.50
CA SER A 147 -8.28 -27.47 8.85
C SER A 147 -7.12 -27.37 9.86
N SER A 148 -7.29 -26.52 10.82
CA SER A 148 -6.51 -26.19 12.01
C SER A 148 -5.72 -27.29 12.75
N ARG A 149 -5.59 -28.52 12.22
CA ARG A 149 -4.86 -29.62 12.84
C ARG A 149 -3.34 -29.62 12.55
N ASP A 150 -2.94 -29.10 11.39
CA ASP A 150 -1.50 -29.06 11.05
C ASP A 150 -0.75 -27.92 11.75
N SER A 151 -1.45 -26.87 12.16
CA SER A 151 -0.88 -25.86 13.05
C SER A 151 -0.52 -26.42 14.43
N ALA A 152 -1.29 -27.39 14.92
CA ALA A 152 -1.03 -28.04 16.21
C ALA A 152 0.11 -29.06 16.15
N VAL A 153 0.29 -29.77 15.03
CA VAL A 153 1.38 -30.76 14.87
C VAL A 153 2.73 -30.06 14.65
N ILE A 154 2.75 -28.90 14.04
CA ILE A 154 3.96 -28.07 13.91
C ILE A 154 4.34 -27.45 15.26
N ALA A 155 3.38 -27.04 16.07
CA ALA A 155 3.63 -26.54 17.42
C ALA A 155 4.17 -27.65 18.37
N GLU A 156 3.73 -28.91 18.23
CA GLU A 156 4.17 -30.01 19.09
C GLU A 156 5.57 -30.54 18.75
N ARG A 157 6.09 -30.34 17.52
CA ARG A 157 7.46 -30.69 17.13
C ARG A 157 8.48 -29.57 17.36
N ALA A 158 8.03 -28.34 17.54
CA ALA A 158 8.92 -27.22 17.91
C ALA A 158 9.35 -27.24 19.39
N VAL A 159 8.77 -28.12 20.23
CA VAL A 159 9.06 -28.19 21.67
C VAL A 159 10.29 -29.11 21.97
N GLY A 160 11.08 -29.50 20.98
CA GLY A 160 12.22 -30.43 21.17
C GLY A 160 13.61 -29.86 20.85
N ALA A 161 13.75 -28.62 20.39
CA ALA A 161 15.02 -27.92 20.42
C ALA A 161 15.13 -27.16 21.76
N PRO A 162 16.30 -27.14 22.45
CA PRO A 162 16.45 -26.19 23.52
C PRO A 162 16.20 -24.82 22.89
N ALA A 163 15.19 -24.11 23.38
CA ALA A 163 15.06 -22.70 23.14
C ALA A 163 16.43 -22.12 23.55
N GLU A 164 17.24 -21.72 22.56
CA GLU A 164 18.08 -20.59 22.79
C GLU A 164 17.05 -19.52 23.22
N ALA A 165 17.17 -19.11 24.48
CA ALA A 165 16.39 -18.03 25.02
C ALA A 165 16.46 -16.96 23.92
N GLU A 166 15.31 -16.63 23.30
CA GLU A 166 15.16 -15.34 22.68
C GLU A 166 15.61 -14.43 23.80
N GLU A 167 16.80 -13.86 23.67
CA GLU A 167 17.14 -12.68 24.42
C GLU A 167 15.98 -11.75 24.12
N GLU A 168 15.07 -11.61 25.08
CA GLU A 168 14.25 -10.43 25.20
C GLU A 168 15.23 -9.33 24.84
N LEU A 169 15.05 -8.66 23.69
CA LEU A 169 15.78 -7.47 23.35
C LEU A 169 15.38 -6.44 24.41
N VAL A 170 15.97 -6.63 25.58
CA VAL A 170 15.94 -5.68 26.67
C VAL A 170 16.62 -4.48 26.07
N THR A 171 15.85 -3.48 25.70
CA THR A 171 16.34 -2.16 25.34
C THR A 171 17.45 -1.84 26.35
N PRO A 172 18.70 -1.70 25.91
CA PRO A 172 19.78 -1.45 26.86
C PRO A 172 19.38 -0.20 27.69
N PRO A 173 19.65 -0.16 29.00
CA PRO A 173 19.44 1.01 29.80
C PRO A 173 20.43 2.09 29.37
N GLY A 174 20.00 2.94 28.47
CA GLY A 174 20.70 4.06 27.86
C GLY A 174 19.66 5.04 27.33
N GLU A 175 18.43 4.89 27.77
CA GLU A 175 17.35 5.81 27.52
C GLU A 175 17.70 7.17 28.13
N ARG A 176 18.24 8.05 27.29
CA ARG A 176 18.30 9.46 27.62
C ARG A 176 16.89 10.01 27.44
N GLU A 177 16.40 10.68 28.43
CA GLU A 177 15.18 11.48 28.32
C GLU A 177 15.56 12.84 27.73
N ILE A 178 14.73 13.40 26.85
CA ILE A 178 14.89 14.77 26.35
C ILE A 178 14.53 15.70 27.51
N GLU A 179 15.53 16.41 28.07
CA GLU A 179 15.37 17.16 29.33
C GLU A 179 14.53 18.43 29.13
N ASP A 180 14.81 19.28 28.19
CA ASP A 180 14.15 20.59 28.00
C ASP A 180 13.07 20.56 26.91
N PHE A 181 12.23 19.54 26.91
CA PHE A 181 11.14 19.38 25.92
C PHE A 181 10.01 20.38 26.19
N GLU A 182 9.73 21.25 25.24
CA GLU A 182 8.55 22.13 25.23
C GLU A 182 7.40 21.43 24.50
N PRO A 183 6.19 21.31 25.11
CA PRO A 183 5.06 20.69 24.45
C PRO A 183 4.67 21.41 23.15
N VAL A 184 4.43 20.63 22.08
CA VAL A 184 4.02 21.17 20.77
C VAL A 184 2.57 21.65 20.87
N THR A 185 2.35 22.93 20.56
CA THR A 185 1.00 23.54 20.60
C THR A 185 0.33 23.51 19.23
N THR A 186 -0.98 23.77 19.21
CA THR A 186 -1.71 23.93 17.94
C THR A 186 -1.17 25.10 17.12
N GLU A 187 -0.76 26.18 17.76
CA GLU A 187 -0.15 27.35 17.10
C GLU A 187 1.16 26.99 16.41
N MET A 188 2.00 26.14 17.02
CA MET A 188 3.23 25.65 16.41
C MET A 188 2.94 24.74 15.18
N LEU A 189 1.85 23.97 15.19
CA LEU A 189 1.45 23.18 14.02
C LEU A 189 0.89 24.06 12.89
N LEU A 190 0.24 25.18 13.23
CA LEU A 190 -0.29 26.15 12.25
C LEU A 190 0.82 26.97 11.58
N ASP A 191 1.82 27.37 12.35
CA ASP A 191 2.97 28.17 11.90
C ASP A 191 4.25 27.63 12.54
N PRO A 192 4.79 26.51 12.02
CA PRO A 192 5.98 25.89 12.57
C PRO A 192 7.23 26.74 12.32
N ASP A 193 8.18 26.71 13.27
CA ASP A 193 9.49 27.30 13.07
C ASP A 193 10.09 26.85 11.72
N PRO A 194 10.73 27.73 10.94
CA PRO A 194 11.37 27.36 9.69
C PRO A 194 12.27 26.12 9.77
N GLY A 195 12.96 25.92 10.91
CA GLY A 195 13.85 24.80 11.16
C GLY A 195 13.14 23.49 11.51
N ASP A 196 11.84 23.52 11.84
CA ASP A 196 11.08 22.35 12.26
C ASP A 196 10.30 21.70 11.11
N TRP A 197 10.05 20.38 11.24
CA TRP A 197 9.21 19.58 10.36
C TRP A 197 8.23 18.75 11.18
N LEU A 198 7.06 19.32 11.52
CA LEU A 198 6.18 18.80 12.56
C LEU A 198 5.09 17.85 12.08
N MET A 199 4.89 17.68 10.78
CA MET A 199 3.85 16.78 10.24
C MET A 199 4.18 16.29 8.84
N PHE A 200 3.31 15.44 8.27
CA PHE A 200 3.49 14.71 7.02
C PHE A 200 4.08 15.55 5.87
N ARG A 201 3.61 16.69 5.54
CA ARG A 201 4.19 17.54 4.47
C ARG A 201 4.63 18.90 5.01
N ARG A 202 5.14 18.93 6.25
CA ARG A 202 5.60 20.05 7.05
C ARG A 202 4.48 20.88 7.65
N THR A 203 3.48 21.28 6.87
CA THR A 203 2.39 22.18 7.23
C THR A 203 1.03 21.56 6.86
N TYR A 204 -0.05 22.03 7.47
CA TYR A 204 -1.40 21.53 7.24
C TYR A 204 -1.89 21.64 5.79
N ASP A 205 -1.31 22.56 5.02
CA ASP A 205 -1.64 22.76 3.60
C ASP A 205 -1.06 21.66 2.69
N GLY A 206 -0.24 20.76 3.22
CA GLY A 206 0.30 19.64 2.47
C GLY A 206 1.32 20.00 1.39
N GLN A 207 1.88 21.22 1.40
CA GLN A 207 2.72 21.75 0.31
C GLN A 207 4.07 21.03 0.20
N GLY A 208 4.59 20.44 1.28
CA GLY A 208 5.88 19.73 1.25
C GLY A 208 7.08 20.63 0.97
N HIS A 209 6.96 21.90 1.34
CA HIS A 209 7.94 22.95 1.12
C HIS A 209 8.66 23.31 2.41
N SER A 210 9.99 23.46 2.35
CA SER A 210 10.80 24.05 3.43
C SER A 210 11.10 25.51 3.10
N PRO A 211 10.86 26.47 4.01
CA PRO A 211 11.21 27.87 3.77
C PRO A 211 12.71 28.15 3.89
N LEU A 212 13.50 27.17 4.34
CA LEU A 212 14.95 27.32 4.50
C LEU A 212 15.65 27.55 3.16
N ASP A 213 16.62 28.45 3.14
CA ASP A 213 17.29 28.94 1.95
C ASP A 213 18.84 28.96 2.03
N GLN A 214 19.42 28.44 3.12
CA GLN A 214 20.88 28.33 3.25
C GLN A 214 21.48 27.41 2.17
N ILE A 215 20.75 26.34 1.79
CA ILE A 215 21.09 25.50 0.66
C ILE A 215 20.31 26.03 -0.55
N ASP A 216 21.01 26.59 -1.51
CA ASP A 216 20.46 27.26 -2.69
C ASP A 216 21.03 26.73 -4.01
N THR A 217 20.60 27.31 -5.13
CA THR A 217 21.01 26.92 -6.48
C THR A 217 22.50 27.14 -6.76
N ASP A 218 23.18 28.00 -6.03
CA ASP A 218 24.60 28.33 -6.23
C ASP A 218 25.52 27.39 -5.44
N ASN A 219 25.06 26.90 -4.27
CA ASN A 219 25.91 26.14 -3.34
C ASN A 219 25.51 24.67 -3.14
N VAL A 220 24.33 24.24 -3.60
CA VAL A 220 23.85 22.85 -3.45
C VAL A 220 24.82 21.82 -4.01
N GLY A 221 25.65 22.20 -4.99
CA GLY A 221 26.74 21.37 -5.52
C GLY A 221 27.79 20.94 -4.49
N ASP A 222 27.88 21.63 -3.38
CA ASP A 222 28.82 21.38 -2.30
C ASP A 222 28.29 20.50 -1.18
N LEU A 223 27.03 20.04 -1.26
CA LEU A 223 26.44 19.16 -0.25
C LEU A 223 27.29 17.93 0.05
N ARG A 224 27.43 17.62 1.33
CA ARG A 224 28.15 16.45 1.86
C ARG A 224 27.27 15.70 2.85
N MET A 225 27.46 14.40 2.93
CA MET A 225 26.82 13.58 3.96
C MET A 225 27.35 14.05 5.33
N ALA A 226 26.43 14.44 6.20
CA ALA A 226 26.72 14.77 7.59
C ALA A 226 26.79 13.50 8.45
N TRP A 227 25.77 12.68 8.37
CA TRP A 227 25.66 11.41 9.08
C TRP A 227 24.69 10.45 8.37
N SER A 228 24.64 9.22 8.82
CA SER A 228 23.70 8.22 8.36
C SER A 228 23.28 7.29 9.48
N TRP A 229 22.08 6.75 9.40
CA TRP A 229 21.51 5.80 10.35
C TRP A 229 21.08 4.53 9.63
N ALA A 230 21.48 3.35 10.13
CA ALA A 230 21.05 2.07 9.58
C ALA A 230 19.62 1.77 10.00
N MET A 231 18.82 1.27 9.08
CA MET A 231 17.42 0.88 9.31
C MET A 231 17.23 -0.59 8.98
N ALA A 232 16.22 -1.22 9.59
CA ALA A 232 15.89 -2.61 9.29
C ALA A 232 15.50 -2.79 7.81
N ASP A 233 15.75 -3.99 7.27
CA ASP A 233 15.33 -4.34 5.92
C ASP A 233 13.80 -4.28 5.79
N GLY A 234 13.32 -3.98 4.60
CA GLY A 234 11.89 -3.93 4.28
C GLY A 234 11.47 -2.66 3.55
N VAL A 235 10.16 -2.49 3.43
CA VAL A 235 9.56 -1.29 2.85
C VAL A 235 9.74 -0.12 3.81
N ASN A 236 10.39 0.93 3.34
CA ASN A 236 10.76 2.08 4.15
C ASN A 236 10.29 3.37 3.46
N GLN A 237 9.19 3.94 3.94
CA GLN A 237 8.56 5.13 3.35
C GLN A 237 8.28 6.21 4.41
N PRO A 238 9.20 6.48 5.36
CA PRO A 238 8.91 7.40 6.44
C PRO A 238 8.96 8.86 5.97
N THR A 239 8.20 9.69 6.68
CA THR A 239 8.45 11.13 6.82
C THR A 239 9.08 11.32 8.20
N PRO A 240 10.35 11.63 8.33
CA PRO A 240 10.92 12.01 9.62
C PRO A 240 10.25 13.29 10.13
N LEU A 241 9.87 13.34 11.41
CA LEU A 241 9.51 14.60 12.06
C LEU A 241 10.77 15.18 12.71
N VAL A 242 10.92 16.49 12.66
CA VAL A 242 11.99 17.18 13.36
C VAL A 242 11.40 18.30 14.20
N TYR A 243 11.74 18.29 15.49
CA TYR A 243 11.31 19.29 16.44
C TYR A 243 12.48 19.69 17.33
N ARG A 244 12.92 20.95 17.21
CA ARG A 244 14.01 21.55 18.03
C ARG A 244 15.25 20.66 18.14
N GLY A 245 15.75 20.21 17.00
CA GLY A 245 16.94 19.37 16.92
C GLY A 245 16.77 17.90 17.28
N VAL A 246 15.54 17.45 17.56
CA VAL A 246 15.21 16.02 17.73
C VAL A 246 14.46 15.51 16.51
N MET A 247 14.94 14.41 15.94
CA MET A 247 14.30 13.71 14.82
C MET A 247 13.57 12.48 15.32
N TYR A 248 12.25 12.39 15.05
CA TYR A 248 11.45 11.19 15.30
C TYR A 248 11.29 10.42 14.00
N LEU A 249 11.75 9.18 14.00
CA LEU A 249 11.88 8.34 12.81
C LEU A 249 11.09 7.04 12.98
N ALA A 250 10.19 6.79 12.04
CA ALA A 250 9.56 5.48 11.91
C ALA A 250 10.44 4.55 11.07
N ASN A 251 10.59 3.30 11.52
CA ASN A 251 11.35 2.25 10.84
C ASN A 251 10.44 1.07 10.48
N PRO A 252 10.86 0.21 9.52
CA PRO A 252 10.22 -1.07 9.32
C PRO A 252 10.09 -1.88 10.62
N GLY A 253 9.00 -2.65 10.76
CA GLY A 253 8.77 -3.46 11.98
C GLY A 253 8.06 -2.72 13.13
N ASN A 254 7.51 -1.53 12.89
CA ASN A 254 6.91 -0.67 13.93
C ASN A 254 7.90 -0.26 15.02
N VAL A 255 9.12 0.05 14.61
CA VAL A 255 10.15 0.64 15.47
C VAL A 255 10.08 2.16 15.30
N ILE A 256 10.00 2.88 16.42
CA ILE A 256 10.03 4.34 16.47
C ILE A 256 11.25 4.77 17.26
N GLN A 257 12.00 5.72 16.71
CA GLN A 257 13.24 6.20 17.30
C GLN A 257 13.24 7.72 17.41
N ALA A 258 13.85 8.24 18.47
CA ALA A 258 14.26 9.64 18.56
C ALA A 258 15.78 9.72 18.44
N LEU A 259 16.24 10.59 17.55
CA LEU A 259 17.65 10.81 17.26
C LEU A 259 17.99 12.30 17.45
N GLU A 260 19.21 12.63 17.85
CA GLU A 260 19.76 13.98 17.68
C GLU A 260 19.83 14.28 16.17
N ALA A 261 19.18 15.33 15.72
CA ALA A 261 19.00 15.59 14.29
C ALA A 261 20.27 16.06 13.59
N ASP A 262 21.27 16.57 14.33
CA ASP A 262 22.57 17.03 13.82
C ASP A 262 23.64 15.93 13.76
N THR A 263 23.54 14.90 14.62
CA THR A 263 24.55 13.84 14.77
C THR A 263 24.05 12.44 14.44
N GLY A 264 22.74 12.21 14.48
CA GLY A 264 22.14 10.88 14.37
C GLY A 264 22.31 10.01 15.63
N THR A 265 22.69 10.59 16.77
CA THR A 265 22.84 9.86 18.03
C THR A 265 21.47 9.42 18.55
N LEU A 266 21.30 8.13 18.87
CA LEU A 266 20.06 7.60 19.42
C LEU A 266 19.78 8.18 20.82
N ILE A 267 18.57 8.71 21.00
CA ILE A 267 18.07 9.17 22.30
C ILE A 267 17.23 8.06 22.94
N TRP A 268 16.18 7.61 22.25
CA TRP A 268 15.36 6.48 22.69
C TRP A 268 14.81 5.69 21.51
N GLU A 269 14.40 4.45 21.79
CA GLU A 269 13.76 3.55 20.84
C GLU A 269 12.53 2.90 21.48
N TYR A 270 11.45 2.82 20.73
CA TYR A 270 10.27 2.03 21.03
C TYR A 270 10.08 0.97 19.95
N GLN A 271 9.91 -0.27 20.35
CA GLN A 271 9.58 -1.38 19.45
C GLN A 271 8.26 -2.03 19.85
N ARG A 272 7.31 -2.06 18.88
CA ARG A 272 6.08 -2.81 19.05
C ARG A 272 6.32 -4.27 18.67
N GLY A 273 6.21 -5.18 19.63
CA GLY A 273 6.25 -6.61 19.38
C GLY A 273 4.98 -7.04 18.62
N LEU A 274 5.16 -7.54 17.40
CA LEU A 274 4.09 -8.15 16.61
C LEU A 274 4.46 -9.61 16.34
N GLU A 275 3.45 -10.50 16.30
CA GLU A 275 3.64 -11.93 16.08
C GLU A 275 3.05 -12.40 14.75
N GLY A 276 3.50 -13.57 14.28
CA GLY A 276 2.97 -14.23 13.09
C GLY A 276 3.06 -13.38 11.82
N ASP A 277 1.99 -13.32 11.06
CA ASP A 277 1.89 -12.55 9.81
C ASP A 277 1.92 -11.03 10.04
N LEU A 278 1.57 -10.56 11.22
CA LEU A 278 1.67 -9.15 11.58
C LEU A 278 3.12 -8.69 11.77
N ALA A 279 4.01 -9.57 12.24
CA ALA A 279 5.44 -9.28 12.34
C ALA A 279 6.14 -9.24 10.97
N ARG A 280 5.54 -9.87 9.95
CA ARG A 280 6.12 -10.08 8.62
C ARG A 280 5.36 -9.29 7.55
N GLY A 281 5.94 -9.25 6.34
CA GLY A 281 5.36 -8.53 5.20
C GLY A 281 5.53 -7.02 5.28
N PHE A 282 4.91 -6.31 4.34
CA PHE A 282 5.09 -4.88 4.19
C PHE A 282 4.56 -4.09 5.39
N ASN A 283 5.41 -3.24 5.93
CA ASN A 283 5.06 -2.27 6.96
C ASN A 283 5.44 -0.86 6.45
N GLN A 284 4.47 -0.20 5.82
CA GLN A 284 4.67 1.14 5.27
C GLN A 284 4.17 2.18 6.28
N LEU A 285 4.85 2.40 7.36
CA LEU A 285 4.54 3.51 8.25
C LEU A 285 5.07 4.81 7.62
N ARG A 286 4.18 5.61 7.01
CA ARG A 286 4.58 6.81 6.27
C ARG A 286 4.70 8.04 7.13
N ASN A 287 3.90 8.15 8.17
CA ASN A 287 3.83 9.36 8.96
C ASN A 287 3.66 9.07 10.45
N LEU A 288 4.26 9.95 11.24
CA LEU A 288 3.99 10.15 12.67
C LEU A 288 3.32 11.51 12.83
N ALA A 289 2.66 11.74 13.95
CA ALA A 289 2.20 13.07 14.32
C ALA A 289 2.73 13.43 15.71
N ILE A 290 2.89 14.73 15.97
CA ILE A 290 3.35 15.26 17.26
C ILE A 290 2.37 16.33 17.74
N TRP A 291 2.01 16.28 19.01
CA TRP A 291 1.23 17.32 19.70
C TRP A 291 1.31 17.16 21.21
N GLY A 292 1.36 18.27 21.95
CA GLY A 292 1.66 18.22 23.36
C GLY A 292 3.05 17.63 23.60
N ASP A 293 3.13 16.69 24.50
CA ASP A 293 4.33 15.89 24.78
C ASP A 293 4.24 14.45 24.19
N ARG A 294 3.51 14.28 23.08
CA ARG A 294 3.16 12.97 22.52
C ARG A 294 3.55 12.83 21.06
N ILE A 295 4.04 11.62 20.73
CA ILE A 295 4.18 11.12 19.35
C ILE A 295 3.05 10.11 19.11
N PHE A 296 2.26 10.33 18.06
CA PHE A 296 1.17 9.44 17.67
C PHE A 296 1.59 8.53 16.53
N VAL A 297 1.28 7.25 16.67
CA VAL A 297 1.65 6.17 15.75
C VAL A 297 0.43 5.36 15.39
N ALA A 298 0.09 5.31 14.10
CA ALA A 298 -0.94 4.40 13.59
C ALA A 298 -0.27 3.09 13.17
N THR A 299 -0.47 2.02 13.94
CA THR A 299 0.30 0.79 13.84
C THR A 299 -0.21 -0.19 12.77
N LYS A 300 0.64 -1.10 12.32
CA LYS A 300 0.30 -2.11 11.31
C LYS A 300 -0.85 -3.04 11.72
N ASP A 301 -1.00 -3.32 13.00
CA ASP A 301 -2.09 -4.12 13.57
C ASP A 301 -3.36 -3.33 13.85
N ALA A 302 -3.56 -2.22 13.12
CA ALA A 302 -4.74 -1.36 13.18
C ALA A 302 -5.04 -0.80 14.58
N ALA A 303 -4.00 -0.39 15.32
CA ALA A 303 -4.14 0.37 16.56
C ALA A 303 -3.63 1.81 16.39
N MET A 304 -4.07 2.71 17.26
CA MET A 304 -3.51 4.04 17.48
C MET A 304 -2.78 4.03 18.82
N LEU A 305 -1.56 4.53 18.81
CA LEU A 305 -0.66 4.55 19.97
C LEU A 305 -0.16 5.97 20.21
N ALA A 306 -0.11 6.42 21.46
CA ALA A 306 0.64 7.60 21.85
C ALA A 306 1.85 7.22 22.68
N LEU A 307 3.01 7.74 22.30
CA LEU A 307 4.25 7.64 23.04
C LEU A 307 4.60 8.99 23.67
N ASP A 308 5.19 8.99 24.84
CA ASP A 308 5.81 10.18 25.42
C ASP A 308 6.98 10.60 24.50
N ALA A 309 6.93 11.82 23.98
CA ALA A 309 7.92 12.31 23.01
C ALA A 309 9.35 12.41 23.59
N ARG A 310 9.47 12.54 24.93
CA ARG A 310 10.76 12.66 25.61
C ARG A 310 11.46 11.33 25.81
N SER A 311 10.67 10.26 26.04
CA SER A 311 11.18 8.97 26.53
C SER A 311 10.80 7.77 25.69
N GLY A 312 9.88 7.91 24.71
CA GLY A 312 9.36 6.82 23.92
C GLY A 312 8.41 5.86 24.68
N ARG A 313 8.04 6.17 25.92
CA ARG A 313 7.16 5.30 26.72
C ARG A 313 5.73 5.36 26.23
N PRO A 314 5.01 4.22 26.10
CA PRO A 314 3.60 4.21 25.76
C PRO A 314 2.77 4.94 26.84
N LEU A 315 1.90 5.85 26.38
CA LEU A 315 0.98 6.60 27.24
C LEU A 315 -0.43 6.02 27.17
N TRP A 316 -0.91 5.73 25.96
CA TRP A 316 -2.17 5.05 25.73
C TRP A 316 -2.15 4.30 24.40
N GLU A 317 -3.03 3.32 24.26
CA GLU A 317 -3.24 2.53 23.06
C GLU A 317 -4.73 2.26 22.85
N THR A 318 -5.21 2.42 21.60
CA THR A 318 -6.59 2.15 21.22
C THR A 318 -6.62 1.29 19.97
N GLN A 319 -7.25 0.10 20.03
CA GLN A 319 -7.48 -0.74 18.87
C GLN A 319 -8.56 -0.09 18.01
N ILE A 320 -8.21 0.25 16.74
CA ILE A 320 -9.13 0.93 15.80
C ILE A 320 -10.01 -0.08 15.06
N ALA A 321 -9.41 -1.19 14.62
CA ALA A 321 -10.08 -2.25 13.88
C ALA A 321 -9.47 -3.61 14.18
N ASP A 322 -10.17 -4.70 13.79
CA ASP A 322 -9.72 -6.06 13.99
C ASP A 322 -8.62 -6.44 12.97
N PRO A 323 -7.36 -6.65 13.40
CA PRO A 323 -6.27 -7.03 12.50
C PRO A 323 -6.46 -8.43 11.88
N ALA A 324 -7.25 -9.31 12.50
CA ALA A 324 -7.57 -10.62 11.92
C ALA A 324 -8.40 -10.51 10.64
N LYS A 325 -9.13 -9.41 10.47
CA LYS A 325 -9.83 -9.05 9.23
C LYS A 325 -8.92 -8.35 8.21
N ARG A 326 -7.61 -8.25 8.49
CA ARG A 326 -6.56 -7.61 7.67
C ARG A 326 -6.63 -6.08 7.60
N TYR A 327 -7.38 -5.45 8.48
CA TYR A 327 -7.29 -4.00 8.66
C TYR A 327 -5.89 -3.63 9.18
N ARG A 328 -5.37 -2.51 8.69
CA ARG A 328 -4.04 -2.02 9.06
C ARG A 328 -3.93 -0.51 8.82
N ASN A 329 -2.90 0.09 9.34
CA ASN A 329 -2.54 1.46 9.03
C ASN A 329 -1.28 1.52 8.18
N THR A 330 -1.27 2.37 7.17
CA THR A 330 -0.09 2.66 6.34
C THR A 330 0.08 4.16 6.07
N SER A 331 -0.94 4.98 6.35
CA SER A 331 -0.87 6.44 6.14
C SER A 331 -0.16 7.14 7.30
N GLY A 332 -0.65 6.98 8.48
CA GLY A 332 -0.32 7.73 9.68
C GLY A 332 -1.26 8.91 9.94
N PRO A 333 -1.30 9.41 11.18
CA PRO A 333 -2.23 10.43 11.61
C PRO A 333 -1.79 11.86 11.34
N ILE A 334 -2.74 12.79 11.41
CA ILE A 334 -2.50 14.21 11.67
C ILE A 334 -3.24 14.60 12.95
N VAL A 335 -2.78 15.65 13.65
CA VAL A 335 -3.50 16.19 14.81
C VAL A 335 -4.18 17.50 14.43
N VAL A 336 -5.48 17.61 14.67
CA VAL A 336 -6.28 18.80 14.40
C VAL A 336 -7.09 19.12 15.65
N ASP A 337 -6.86 20.30 16.22
CA ASP A 337 -7.60 20.79 17.42
C ASP A 337 -7.62 19.78 18.59
N GLY A 338 -6.49 19.09 18.84
CA GLY A 338 -6.39 18.07 19.90
C GLY A 338 -7.04 16.72 19.55
N LEU A 339 -7.42 16.51 18.30
CA LEU A 339 -7.93 15.25 17.78
C LEU A 339 -6.90 14.60 16.83
N VAL A 340 -6.59 13.34 17.06
CA VAL A 340 -5.72 12.52 16.20
C VAL A 340 -6.58 11.90 15.12
N VAL A 341 -6.52 12.44 13.90
CA VAL A 341 -7.30 11.99 12.75
C VAL A 341 -6.49 11.00 11.92
N ASN A 342 -7.08 9.86 11.61
CA ASN A 342 -6.42 8.79 10.87
C ASN A 342 -7.38 8.02 9.97
N GLY A 343 -6.93 7.65 8.78
CA GLY A 343 -7.65 6.76 7.88
C GLY A 343 -7.08 5.35 7.93
N ILE A 344 -7.94 4.34 7.78
CA ILE A 344 -7.56 2.93 7.78
C ILE A 344 -7.47 2.37 6.37
N ASN A 345 -6.72 1.27 6.20
CA ASN A 345 -6.67 0.51 4.97
C ASN A 345 -6.71 -1.01 5.20
N GLY A 346 -6.68 -1.79 4.11
CA GLY A 346 -6.84 -3.24 4.15
C GLY A 346 -8.29 -3.69 3.99
N CYS A 347 -9.20 -2.81 3.56
CA CYS A 347 -10.62 -3.05 3.37
C CYS A 347 -10.93 -3.77 2.05
N ILE A 348 -10.04 -4.66 1.64
CA ILE A 348 -10.15 -5.43 0.39
C ILE A 348 -10.95 -6.72 0.57
N ARG A 349 -11.27 -7.09 1.81
CA ARG A 349 -12.05 -8.29 2.13
C ARG A 349 -13.50 -7.92 2.45
N TYR A 350 -14.39 -8.83 2.19
CA TYR A 350 -15.82 -8.65 2.40
C TYR A 350 -16.19 -8.82 3.87
N TYR A 351 -16.40 -7.68 4.54
CA TYR A 351 -16.90 -7.57 5.90
C TYR A 351 -17.87 -6.40 6.01
N GLU A 352 -18.78 -6.43 6.99
CA GLU A 352 -19.73 -5.33 7.21
C GLU A 352 -19.09 -4.05 7.75
N ASP A 353 -17.85 -4.14 8.24
CA ASP A 353 -17.18 -3.00 8.88
C ASP A 353 -16.80 -1.90 7.88
N SER A 354 -16.46 -2.24 6.63
CA SER A 354 -16.00 -1.30 5.59
C SER A 354 -14.78 -0.45 6.03
N CYS A 355 -14.27 0.40 5.14
CA CYS A 355 -13.24 1.38 5.46
C CYS A 355 -13.80 2.65 6.09
N PHE A 356 -12.97 3.33 6.88
CA PHE A 356 -13.37 4.52 7.62
C PHE A 356 -12.18 5.42 7.98
N ILE A 357 -12.50 6.64 8.36
CA ILE A 357 -11.62 7.62 8.98
C ILE A 357 -12.08 7.79 10.43
N THR A 358 -11.14 7.84 11.38
CA THR A 358 -11.44 8.07 12.81
C THR A 358 -10.75 9.32 13.33
N ALA A 359 -11.29 9.88 14.40
CA ALA A 359 -10.57 10.81 15.25
C ALA A 359 -10.59 10.35 16.69
N HIS A 360 -9.45 10.47 17.34
CA HIS A 360 -9.24 10.10 18.72
C HIS A 360 -8.79 11.32 19.52
N ASP A 361 -9.26 11.43 20.74
CA ASP A 361 -8.78 12.44 21.67
C ASP A 361 -7.28 12.26 21.92
N ALA A 362 -6.47 13.30 21.68
CA ALA A 362 -5.02 13.21 21.75
C ALA A 362 -4.48 12.91 23.16
N GLU A 363 -5.21 13.23 24.22
CA GLU A 363 -4.80 12.98 25.59
C GLU A 363 -5.16 11.57 26.08
N THR A 364 -6.32 11.06 25.67
CA THR A 364 -6.89 9.83 26.22
C THR A 364 -6.93 8.65 25.27
N GLY A 365 -6.83 8.89 23.95
CA GLY A 365 -7.00 7.88 22.92
C GLY A 365 -8.45 7.46 22.66
N GLU A 366 -9.43 8.09 23.35
CA GLU A 366 -10.86 7.79 23.15
C GLU A 366 -11.30 8.15 21.73
N GLU A 367 -11.96 7.23 21.02
CA GLU A 367 -12.56 7.51 19.71
C GLU A 367 -13.69 8.52 19.85
N ARG A 368 -13.56 9.67 19.20
CA ARG A 368 -14.53 10.76 19.24
C ARG A 368 -15.55 10.67 18.12
N TRP A 369 -15.12 10.25 16.93
CA TRP A 369 -16.01 10.01 15.79
C TRP A 369 -15.37 9.02 14.80
N ARG A 370 -16.25 8.44 13.97
CA ARG A 370 -15.90 7.55 12.87
C ARG A 370 -16.74 7.89 11.64
N THR A 371 -16.10 8.06 10.49
CA THR A 371 -16.74 8.36 9.20
C THR A 371 -16.39 7.28 8.20
N TYR A 372 -17.40 6.57 7.70
CA TYR A 372 -17.19 5.53 6.72
C TYR A 372 -16.87 6.12 5.33
N THR A 373 -15.89 5.55 4.64
CA THR A 373 -15.48 5.94 3.29
C THR A 373 -16.27 5.21 2.20
N ILE A 374 -17.08 4.24 2.60
CA ILE A 374 -18.04 3.52 1.76
C ILE A 374 -19.45 3.91 2.21
N ALA A 375 -20.27 4.43 1.28
CA ALA A 375 -21.65 4.79 1.57
C ALA A 375 -22.48 3.55 1.93
N ARG A 376 -23.16 3.62 3.09
CA ARG A 376 -23.92 2.50 3.63
C ARG A 376 -25.36 2.52 3.11
N PRO A 377 -26.03 1.35 3.05
CA PRO A 377 -27.45 1.31 2.66
C PRO A 377 -28.31 2.24 3.51
N GLY A 378 -29.11 3.08 2.86
CA GLY A 378 -30.00 4.05 3.52
C GLY A 378 -29.33 5.37 3.94
N GLU A 379 -28.03 5.52 3.76
CA GLU A 379 -27.29 6.78 3.92
C GLU A 379 -27.13 7.50 2.57
N PRO A 380 -26.79 8.81 2.56
CA PRO A 380 -26.50 9.53 1.33
C PRO A 380 -25.42 8.81 0.51
N GLY A 381 -25.69 8.56 -0.78
CA GLY A 381 -24.80 7.84 -1.68
C GLY A 381 -24.87 6.32 -1.58
N GLY A 382 -25.65 5.75 -0.65
CA GLY A 382 -25.78 4.30 -0.50
C GLY A 382 -26.40 3.60 -1.70
N ASP A 383 -27.22 4.30 -2.46
CA ASP A 383 -27.88 3.85 -3.71
C ASP A 383 -26.91 3.78 -4.89
N THR A 384 -25.79 4.48 -4.86
CA THR A 384 -24.74 4.43 -5.91
C THR A 384 -24.04 3.07 -6.01
N TRP A 385 -24.25 2.19 -5.03
CA TRP A 385 -23.79 0.80 -5.01
C TRP A 385 -24.83 -0.20 -5.55
N GLY A 386 -25.92 0.28 -6.15
CA GLY A 386 -27.04 -0.56 -6.57
C GLY A 386 -27.58 -1.39 -5.40
N ASP A 387 -27.97 -2.63 -5.70
CA ASP A 387 -28.51 -3.57 -4.69
C ASP A 387 -27.41 -4.36 -3.93
N LEU A 388 -26.13 -3.98 -4.07
CA LEU A 388 -25.03 -4.71 -3.45
C LEU A 388 -25.11 -4.60 -1.91
N PRO A 389 -25.18 -5.75 -1.19
CA PRO A 389 -25.20 -5.75 0.27
C PRO A 389 -23.95 -5.10 0.86
N LEU A 390 -24.07 -4.48 2.04
CA LEU A 390 -22.97 -3.77 2.70
C LEU A 390 -21.71 -4.64 2.83
N MET A 391 -21.85 -5.88 3.23
CA MET A 391 -20.74 -6.84 3.38
C MET A 391 -19.89 -6.97 2.10
N LEU A 392 -20.47 -6.79 0.92
CA LEU A 392 -19.78 -6.94 -0.37
C LEU A 392 -19.21 -5.63 -0.92
N ARG A 393 -19.42 -4.50 -0.23
CA ARG A 393 -18.90 -3.18 -0.60
C ARG A 393 -17.48 -3.02 -0.08
N GLY A 394 -16.47 -3.43 -0.85
CA GLY A 394 -15.07 -3.37 -0.49
C GLY A 394 -14.34 -2.16 -1.08
N GLY A 395 -13.18 -1.81 -0.50
CA GLY A 395 -12.34 -0.69 -0.91
C GLY A 395 -12.57 0.57 -0.08
N GLY A 396 -12.30 1.73 -0.66
CA GLY A 396 -12.36 3.01 0.06
C GLY A 396 -11.23 3.19 1.06
N ASP A 397 -10.10 2.54 0.82
CA ASP A 397 -8.90 2.62 1.67
C ASP A 397 -8.38 4.05 1.77
N SER A 398 -7.68 4.36 2.85
CA SER A 398 -7.00 5.64 3.06
C SER A 398 -5.51 5.40 3.30
N TRP A 399 -4.68 5.78 2.33
CA TRP A 399 -3.24 5.43 2.34
C TRP A 399 -2.34 6.59 2.72
N ILE A 400 -2.81 7.82 2.52
CA ILE A 400 -2.08 9.06 2.71
C ILE A 400 -2.87 9.91 3.70
N PRO A 401 -2.21 10.64 4.60
CA PRO A 401 -2.88 11.60 5.47
C PRO A 401 -3.56 12.72 4.69
N GLY A 402 -4.58 13.28 5.27
CA GLY A 402 -5.27 14.45 4.75
C GLY A 402 -4.53 15.76 5.01
N SER A 403 -5.09 16.85 4.52
CA SER A 403 -4.69 18.24 4.77
C SER A 403 -5.79 18.97 5.54
N TYR A 404 -5.46 20.10 6.18
CA TYR A 404 -6.41 20.86 6.99
C TYR A 404 -6.36 22.35 6.65
N ASP A 405 -7.53 22.95 6.46
CA ASP A 405 -7.70 24.43 6.35
C ASP A 405 -8.27 24.97 7.66
N PRO A 406 -7.47 25.70 8.46
CA PRO A 406 -7.92 26.24 9.74
C PRO A 406 -8.94 27.39 9.60
N GLU A 407 -8.96 28.11 8.47
CA GLU A 407 -9.95 29.17 8.25
C GLU A 407 -11.32 28.61 7.90
N LEU A 408 -11.36 27.53 7.09
CA LEU A 408 -12.59 26.85 6.71
C LEU A 408 -13.02 25.81 7.72
N GLN A 409 -12.15 25.40 8.65
CA GLN A 409 -12.37 24.31 9.60
C GLN A 409 -12.74 23.02 8.87
N LEU A 410 -11.97 22.67 7.84
CA LEU A 410 -12.18 21.49 7.00
C LEU A 410 -10.91 20.66 6.90
N VAL A 411 -11.05 19.36 7.14
CA VAL A 411 -10.02 18.35 6.83
C VAL A 411 -10.36 17.75 5.47
N TYR A 412 -9.41 17.80 4.54
CA TYR A 412 -9.55 17.17 3.22
C TYR A 412 -8.88 15.81 3.24
N TRP A 413 -9.64 14.76 3.04
CA TRP A 413 -9.14 13.38 3.16
C TRP A 413 -9.31 12.60 1.87
N PRO A 414 -8.24 12.00 1.32
CA PRO A 414 -8.30 11.19 0.11
C PRO A 414 -8.84 9.78 0.40
N VAL A 415 -9.66 9.27 -0.51
CA VAL A 415 -10.27 7.94 -0.45
C VAL A 415 -9.97 7.17 -1.73
N ALA A 416 -9.45 5.96 -1.60
CA ALA A 416 -9.08 5.07 -2.69
C ALA A 416 -10.30 4.44 -3.41
N GLN A 417 -10.02 3.68 -4.45
CA GLN A 417 -11.00 3.01 -5.29
C GLN A 417 -11.81 1.92 -4.59
N ALA A 418 -12.88 1.44 -5.28
CA ALA A 418 -13.64 0.27 -4.89
C ALA A 418 -12.88 -1.05 -5.19
N LYS A 419 -13.18 -2.11 -4.46
CA LYS A 419 -12.60 -3.46 -4.62
C LYS A 419 -13.71 -4.51 -4.79
N PRO A 420 -13.47 -5.63 -5.48
CA PRO A 420 -12.34 -5.97 -6.36
C PRO A 420 -12.24 -5.05 -7.57
N TRP A 421 -11.08 -5.12 -8.28
CA TRP A 421 -10.90 -4.38 -9.53
C TRP A 421 -11.78 -4.95 -10.64
N VAL A 422 -12.06 -4.16 -11.64
CA VAL A 422 -13.09 -4.19 -12.68
C VAL A 422 -14.52 -4.32 -12.12
N PRO A 423 -15.48 -3.55 -12.64
CA PRO A 423 -16.84 -3.50 -12.08
C PRO A 423 -17.54 -4.86 -12.09
N ALA A 424 -17.38 -5.66 -13.15
CA ALA A 424 -17.96 -6.99 -13.27
C ALA A 424 -17.53 -7.94 -12.15
N SER A 425 -16.27 -7.85 -11.65
CA SER A 425 -15.79 -8.63 -10.51
C SER A 425 -16.44 -8.23 -9.16
N ARG A 426 -17.15 -7.11 -9.12
CA ARG A 426 -18.00 -6.70 -7.98
C ARG A 426 -19.47 -7.04 -8.19
N GLY A 427 -19.86 -7.55 -9.37
CA GLY A 427 -21.25 -7.72 -9.78
C GLY A 427 -21.95 -6.39 -10.09
N LEU A 428 -21.18 -5.37 -10.49
CA LEU A 428 -21.63 -4.03 -10.82
C LEU A 428 -21.25 -3.68 -12.26
N THR A 429 -21.66 -2.48 -12.71
CA THR A 429 -21.23 -1.86 -13.96
C THR A 429 -20.47 -0.56 -13.67
N ILE A 430 -19.84 0.02 -14.69
CA ILE A 430 -19.15 1.30 -14.56
C ILE A 430 -20.09 2.47 -14.24
N ASP A 431 -21.40 2.31 -14.50
CA ASP A 431 -22.42 3.32 -14.21
C ASP A 431 -22.74 3.45 -12.70
N HIS A 432 -22.27 2.49 -11.89
CA HIS A 432 -22.36 2.57 -10.43
C HIS A 432 -21.21 3.44 -9.91
N GLU A 433 -21.53 4.62 -9.39
CA GLU A 433 -20.53 5.57 -8.89
C GLU A 433 -19.73 5.05 -7.68
N VAL A 434 -20.34 4.16 -6.89
CA VAL A 434 -19.76 3.49 -5.71
C VAL A 434 -19.14 4.45 -4.68
N LEU A 435 -19.95 5.43 -4.24
CA LEU A 435 -19.55 6.48 -3.30
C LEU A 435 -19.08 5.88 -1.93
N TYR A 436 -18.06 6.44 -1.29
CA TYR A 436 -17.27 7.63 -1.66
C TYR A 436 -15.88 7.26 -2.21
N THR A 437 -15.77 6.19 -2.98
CA THR A 437 -14.48 5.79 -3.55
C THR A 437 -13.93 6.82 -4.53
N ASN A 438 -12.61 6.89 -4.68
CA ASN A 438 -11.88 7.82 -5.55
C ASN A 438 -12.31 9.29 -5.37
N SER A 439 -12.44 9.68 -4.11
CA SER A 439 -12.95 11.00 -3.74
C SER A 439 -12.00 11.75 -2.81
N THR A 440 -12.04 13.07 -2.90
CA THR A 440 -11.65 13.96 -1.82
C THR A 440 -12.87 14.22 -0.94
N LEU A 441 -12.78 13.88 0.35
CA LEU A 441 -13.81 14.20 1.34
C LEU A 441 -13.41 15.45 2.11
N ALA A 442 -14.30 16.42 2.25
CA ALA A 442 -14.14 17.53 3.18
C ALA A 442 -14.91 17.24 4.47
N LEU A 443 -14.17 17.06 5.55
CA LEU A 443 -14.71 16.63 6.85
C LEU A 443 -14.63 17.77 7.86
N ARG A 444 -15.65 17.89 8.70
CA ARG A 444 -15.61 18.78 9.87
C ARG A 444 -14.79 18.11 10.99
N PRO A 445 -13.71 18.74 11.50
CA PRO A 445 -12.82 18.09 12.48
C PRO A 445 -13.54 17.60 13.75
N GLY A 446 -14.49 18.38 14.27
CA GLY A 446 -15.11 18.12 15.55
C GLY A 446 -16.09 16.95 15.60
N ASP A 447 -16.71 16.56 14.48
CA ASP A 447 -17.71 15.50 14.42
C ASP A 447 -17.57 14.53 13.22
N GLY A 448 -16.56 14.71 12.38
CA GLY A 448 -16.27 13.86 11.23
C GLY A 448 -17.30 13.93 10.10
N LYS A 449 -18.28 14.84 10.14
CA LYS A 449 -19.30 14.93 9.10
C LYS A 449 -18.72 15.36 7.79
N ILE A 450 -19.08 14.65 6.72
CA ILE A 450 -18.80 15.05 5.34
C ILE A 450 -19.60 16.33 5.05
N VAL A 451 -18.89 17.43 4.81
CA VAL A 451 -19.48 18.73 4.45
C VAL A 451 -19.77 18.75 2.95
N PHE A 452 -18.80 18.29 2.17
CA PHE A 452 -18.93 18.00 0.75
C PHE A 452 -17.92 16.93 0.35
N TYR A 453 -18.05 16.41 -0.85
CA TYR A 453 -17.06 15.53 -1.49
C TYR A 453 -16.91 15.89 -2.97
N ARG A 454 -15.76 15.55 -3.53
CA ARG A 454 -15.54 15.51 -4.97
C ARG A 454 -15.07 14.12 -5.34
N GLN A 455 -15.90 13.38 -6.07
CA GLN A 455 -15.47 12.13 -6.70
C GLN A 455 -14.79 12.48 -8.03
N HIS A 456 -13.52 12.07 -8.18
CA HIS A 456 -12.72 12.42 -9.35
C HIS A 456 -13.03 11.50 -10.53
N VAL A 457 -13.13 10.22 -10.29
CA VAL A 457 -13.35 9.17 -11.31
C VAL A 457 -14.40 8.16 -10.81
N PRO A 458 -15.70 8.44 -11.06
CA PRO A 458 -16.81 7.57 -10.65
C PRO A 458 -16.64 6.15 -11.21
N GLY A 459 -17.00 5.13 -10.42
CA GLY A 459 -17.02 3.73 -10.84
C GLY A 459 -15.67 3.09 -11.15
N GLU A 460 -14.57 3.79 -10.89
CA GLU A 460 -13.21 3.33 -11.20
C GLU A 460 -12.94 1.90 -10.70
N ALA A 461 -12.21 1.13 -11.49
CA ALA A 461 -12.06 -0.28 -11.28
C ALA A 461 -10.77 -0.91 -11.84
N LEU A 462 -9.78 -0.12 -12.22
CA LEU A 462 -8.55 -0.59 -12.87
C LEU A 462 -7.32 -0.52 -11.96
N ASP A 463 -7.51 -0.32 -10.65
CA ASP A 463 -6.47 0.00 -9.68
C ASP A 463 -5.80 1.36 -9.96
N LEU A 464 -6.61 2.32 -10.41
CA LEU A 464 -6.15 3.67 -10.67
C LEU A 464 -6.72 4.63 -9.60
N ASP A 465 -6.23 4.49 -8.36
CA ASP A 465 -6.68 5.28 -7.21
C ASP A 465 -6.42 6.78 -7.38
N GLU A 466 -7.38 7.60 -6.93
CA GLU A 466 -7.24 9.04 -6.72
C GLU A 466 -7.16 9.37 -5.22
N ALA A 467 -6.24 8.71 -4.50
CA ALA A 467 -6.17 8.67 -3.05
C ALA A 467 -4.86 9.23 -2.49
N PHE A 468 -4.34 10.32 -3.07
CA PHE A 468 -3.02 10.86 -2.71
C PHE A 468 -3.13 12.24 -2.09
N GLU A 469 -2.00 12.93 -1.91
CA GLU A 469 -1.93 14.16 -1.14
C GLU A 469 -2.89 15.26 -1.65
N GLN A 470 -3.38 16.07 -0.73
CA GLN A 470 -4.24 17.21 -0.98
C GLN A 470 -3.44 18.48 -0.72
N VAL A 471 -2.96 19.14 -1.78
CA VAL A 471 -2.12 20.35 -1.66
C VAL A 471 -3.01 21.59 -1.67
N LEU A 472 -3.03 22.33 -0.56
CA LEU A 472 -3.83 23.54 -0.43
C LEU A 472 -3.01 24.77 -0.80
N VAL A 473 -3.55 25.59 -1.70
CA VAL A 473 -2.85 26.79 -2.20
C VAL A 473 -3.81 27.98 -2.20
N ASP A 474 -3.40 29.07 -1.56
CA ASP A 474 -4.09 30.37 -1.65
C ASP A 474 -3.46 31.20 -2.76
N ARG A 475 -4.20 31.43 -3.85
CA ARG A 475 -3.66 32.11 -5.00
C ARG A 475 -4.72 32.92 -5.75
N GLY A 476 -4.38 34.16 -6.10
CA GLY A 476 -5.30 35.05 -6.83
C GLY A 476 -6.61 35.35 -6.08
N GLY A 477 -6.59 35.29 -4.74
CA GLY A 477 -7.78 35.49 -3.90
C GLY A 477 -8.71 34.26 -3.85
N ARG A 478 -8.27 33.11 -4.38
CA ARG A 478 -9.01 31.82 -4.35
C ARG A 478 -8.34 30.84 -3.43
N LYS A 479 -9.16 30.02 -2.79
CA LYS A 479 -8.74 28.88 -1.98
C LYS A 479 -8.76 27.62 -2.85
N LEU A 480 -7.59 27.17 -3.28
CA LEU A 480 -7.44 26.07 -4.22
C LEU A 480 -6.99 24.78 -3.50
N LEU A 481 -7.42 23.65 -4.04
CA LEU A 481 -6.92 22.32 -3.72
C LEU A 481 -6.40 21.68 -5.00
N LEU A 482 -5.16 21.19 -4.96
CA LEU A 482 -4.53 20.44 -6.04
C LEU A 482 -4.34 19.02 -5.57
N THR A 483 -4.72 18.05 -6.38
CA THR A 483 -4.50 16.62 -6.12
C THR A 483 -4.36 15.88 -7.43
N SER A 484 -3.73 14.71 -7.38
CA SER A 484 -3.61 13.85 -8.54
C SER A 484 -3.51 12.39 -8.12
N GLY A 485 -3.88 11.49 -9.02
CA GLY A 485 -3.84 10.09 -8.75
C GLY A 485 -3.21 9.26 -9.88
N LYS A 486 -3.49 7.96 -9.86
CA LYS A 486 -2.89 7.01 -10.80
C LYS A 486 -3.29 7.25 -12.26
N HIS A 487 -4.40 7.95 -12.54
CA HIS A 487 -4.72 8.36 -13.92
C HIS A 487 -3.74 9.38 -14.48
N GLY A 488 -2.92 10.00 -13.62
CA GLY A 488 -1.97 11.03 -14.03
C GLY A 488 -2.64 12.33 -14.45
N ILE A 489 -3.80 12.61 -13.89
CA ILE A 489 -4.55 13.85 -14.07
C ILE A 489 -4.33 14.73 -12.84
N LEU A 490 -3.84 15.94 -13.03
CA LEU A 490 -3.77 16.96 -12.00
C LEU A 490 -5.10 17.68 -11.93
N TRP A 491 -5.79 17.51 -10.80
CA TRP A 491 -7.08 18.16 -10.51
C TRP A 491 -6.86 19.45 -9.74
N LYS A 492 -7.58 20.49 -10.11
CA LYS A 492 -7.62 21.78 -9.41
C LYS A 492 -9.06 22.09 -9.04
N LEU A 493 -9.32 22.19 -7.74
CA LEU A 493 -10.64 22.41 -7.16
C LEU A 493 -10.66 23.73 -6.38
N ASP A 494 -11.84 24.31 -6.23
CA ASP A 494 -12.11 25.30 -5.19
C ASP A 494 -12.36 24.54 -3.89
N ARG A 495 -11.47 24.73 -2.89
CA ARG A 495 -11.56 23.95 -1.66
C ARG A 495 -12.64 24.40 -0.69
N THR A 496 -13.37 25.49 -1.02
CA THR A 496 -14.48 25.95 -0.18
C THR A 496 -15.73 25.08 -0.33
N ASP A 497 -15.90 24.45 -1.51
CA ASP A 497 -17.09 23.67 -1.84
C ASP A 497 -16.82 22.42 -2.72
N GLY A 498 -15.56 22.19 -3.11
CA GLY A 498 -15.16 21.07 -3.96
C GLY A 498 -15.47 21.27 -5.45
N SER A 499 -15.88 22.46 -5.87
CA SER A 499 -16.19 22.73 -7.27
C SER A 499 -14.95 22.63 -8.15
N PHE A 500 -15.15 22.10 -9.36
CA PHE A 500 -14.10 21.95 -10.36
C PHE A 500 -13.61 23.30 -10.88
N VAL A 501 -12.30 23.45 -11.03
CA VAL A 501 -11.66 24.65 -11.55
C VAL A 501 -10.94 24.39 -12.86
N ALA A 502 -10.09 23.37 -12.87
CA ALA A 502 -9.28 22.99 -14.04
C ALA A 502 -8.69 21.58 -13.86
N LEU A 503 -8.16 21.03 -14.93
CA LEU A 503 -7.35 19.82 -14.91
C LEU A 503 -6.25 19.86 -15.97
N GLU A 504 -5.21 19.03 -15.75
CA GLU A 504 -4.17 18.76 -16.76
C GLU A 504 -3.78 17.26 -16.75
N GLU A 505 -3.63 16.70 -17.94
CA GLU A 505 -3.15 15.33 -18.13
C GLU A 505 -1.61 15.33 -18.13
N MET A 506 -1.00 14.87 -17.04
CA MET A 506 0.45 14.95 -16.81
C MET A 506 1.26 13.85 -17.52
N VAL A 507 0.61 12.74 -17.84
CA VAL A 507 1.14 11.63 -18.64
C VAL A 507 0.11 11.16 -19.65
N PHE A 508 0.54 10.38 -20.64
CA PHE A 508 -0.40 9.79 -21.58
C PHE A 508 -1.43 8.91 -20.84
N GLN A 509 -2.70 9.13 -21.10
CA GLN A 509 -3.79 8.28 -20.64
C GLN A 509 -4.67 7.85 -21.81
N ASN A 510 -5.24 6.64 -21.71
CA ASN A 510 -6.24 6.14 -22.64
C ASN A 510 -7.39 5.40 -21.93
N VAL A 511 -7.58 5.68 -20.66
CA VAL A 511 -8.70 5.16 -19.86
C VAL A 511 -9.99 5.85 -20.25
N PHE A 512 -9.92 7.17 -20.42
CA PHE A 512 -11.05 7.99 -20.83
C PHE A 512 -10.95 8.34 -22.31
N ASP A 513 -12.06 8.22 -23.04
CA ASP A 513 -12.18 8.71 -24.41
C ASP A 513 -12.60 10.18 -24.49
N TYR A 514 -13.11 10.73 -23.36
CA TYR A 514 -13.48 12.12 -23.22
C TYR A 514 -13.35 12.57 -21.76
N ILE A 515 -12.80 13.76 -21.57
CA ILE A 515 -12.77 14.48 -20.30
C ILE A 515 -13.33 15.88 -20.56
N ASP A 516 -14.40 16.24 -19.86
CA ASP A 516 -14.99 17.56 -19.93
C ASP A 516 -14.11 18.57 -19.19
N ARG A 517 -13.56 19.54 -19.91
CA ARG A 517 -12.66 20.56 -19.36
C ARG A 517 -13.37 21.68 -18.60
N GLU A 518 -14.73 21.74 -18.64
CA GLU A 518 -15.53 22.72 -17.90
C GLU A 518 -16.07 22.15 -16.57
N THR A 519 -16.35 20.83 -16.53
CA THR A 519 -16.96 20.18 -15.37
C THR A 519 -16.01 19.20 -14.66
N GLY A 520 -14.98 18.72 -15.37
CA GLY A 520 -14.10 17.65 -14.93
C GLY A 520 -14.77 16.26 -14.95
N GLU A 521 -15.88 16.11 -15.68
CA GLU A 521 -16.53 14.81 -15.87
C GLU A 521 -15.73 13.95 -16.85
N VAL A 522 -15.62 12.67 -16.54
CA VAL A 522 -14.88 11.68 -17.34
C VAL A 522 -15.82 10.68 -17.98
N ARG A 523 -15.50 10.23 -19.19
CA ARG A 523 -16.19 9.12 -19.86
C ARG A 523 -15.20 8.04 -20.21
N TYR A 524 -15.43 6.85 -19.67
CA TYR A 524 -14.60 5.70 -19.95
C TYR A 524 -14.70 5.26 -21.40
N ARG A 525 -13.61 4.71 -21.90
CA ARG A 525 -13.59 3.98 -23.19
C ARG A 525 -14.59 2.82 -23.16
N GLU A 526 -15.28 2.60 -24.27
CA GLU A 526 -16.35 1.61 -24.38
C GLU A 526 -15.92 0.18 -24.00
N ASP A 527 -14.71 -0.23 -24.41
CA ASP A 527 -14.17 -1.56 -24.10
C ASP A 527 -13.84 -1.74 -22.61
N ILE A 528 -13.58 -0.64 -21.88
CA ILE A 528 -13.40 -0.66 -20.42
C ILE A 528 -14.78 -0.69 -19.74
N ALA A 529 -15.70 0.15 -20.21
CA ALA A 529 -17.03 0.28 -19.62
C ALA A 529 -17.85 -1.03 -19.73
N SER A 530 -17.65 -1.78 -20.83
CA SER A 530 -18.36 -3.02 -21.11
C SER A 530 -17.59 -4.31 -20.76
N ALA A 531 -16.37 -4.19 -20.18
CA ALA A 531 -15.52 -5.35 -19.89
C ALA A 531 -16.19 -6.34 -18.95
N GLU A 532 -16.26 -7.60 -19.38
CA GLU A 532 -16.73 -8.72 -18.56
C GLU A 532 -15.58 -9.44 -17.85
N VAL A 533 -15.91 -10.28 -16.89
CA VAL A 533 -14.94 -11.12 -16.19
C VAL A 533 -14.22 -12.03 -17.20
N GLY A 534 -12.89 -12.07 -17.12
CA GLY A 534 -12.04 -12.83 -18.04
C GLY A 534 -11.63 -12.09 -19.31
N GLU A 535 -12.23 -10.95 -19.61
CA GLU A 535 -11.82 -10.10 -20.72
C GLU A 535 -10.62 -9.25 -20.35
N TRP A 536 -9.69 -9.09 -21.29
CA TRP A 536 -8.48 -8.27 -21.13
C TRP A 536 -8.70 -6.89 -21.72
N VAL A 537 -8.46 -5.86 -20.91
CA VAL A 537 -8.37 -4.47 -21.39
C VAL A 537 -6.97 -3.94 -21.23
N SER A 538 -6.54 -3.12 -22.20
CA SER A 538 -5.19 -2.51 -22.22
C SER A 538 -5.32 -1.02 -21.93
N VAL A 539 -4.66 -0.56 -20.88
CA VAL A 539 -4.79 0.81 -20.36
C VAL A 539 -3.43 1.44 -20.06
N CYS A 540 -3.38 2.73 -20.19
CA CYS A 540 -2.33 3.61 -19.70
C CYS A 540 -2.98 4.73 -18.88
N PRO A 541 -2.41 5.11 -17.74
CA PRO A 541 -1.26 4.53 -17.06
C PRO A 541 -1.54 3.15 -16.43
N SER A 542 -0.49 2.53 -15.87
CA SER A 542 -0.58 1.28 -15.11
C SER A 542 -0.97 1.51 -13.65
N THR A 543 -0.98 0.44 -12.84
CA THR A 543 -1.16 0.50 -11.38
C THR A 543 -0.04 1.23 -10.63
N ALA A 544 1.15 1.44 -11.25
CA ALA A 544 2.14 2.37 -10.71
C ALA A 544 1.67 3.83 -10.84
N GLY A 545 0.72 4.06 -11.74
CA GLY A 545 0.06 5.32 -11.99
C GLY A 545 0.84 6.24 -12.90
N GLY A 546 0.22 7.36 -13.24
CA GLY A 546 0.88 8.59 -13.59
C GLY A 546 1.46 9.19 -12.32
N HIS A 547 0.65 9.31 -11.25
CA HIS A 547 1.09 9.69 -9.91
C HIS A 547 0.75 8.60 -8.89
N ASN A 548 1.47 8.55 -7.77
CA ASN A 548 1.24 7.59 -6.71
C ASN A 548 1.63 8.23 -5.35
N TRP A 549 1.93 7.43 -4.32
CA TRP A 549 2.27 7.91 -2.97
C TRP A 549 3.53 8.82 -2.90
N GLN A 550 4.32 8.89 -3.96
CA GLN A 550 5.46 9.81 -4.07
C GLN A 550 4.96 11.26 -4.22
N ALA A 551 4.62 11.88 -3.11
CA ALA A 551 3.91 13.15 -3.06
C ALA A 551 4.61 14.29 -3.82
N SER A 552 3.81 15.15 -4.41
CA SER A 552 4.23 16.41 -5.03
C SER A 552 4.72 17.43 -4.01
N SER A 553 5.36 18.49 -4.47
CA SER A 553 5.77 19.62 -3.64
C SER A 553 5.48 20.95 -4.34
N TYR A 554 4.84 21.86 -3.64
CA TYR A 554 4.54 23.19 -4.16
C TYR A 554 5.63 24.19 -3.73
N SER A 555 6.12 24.97 -4.69
CA SER A 555 7.05 26.08 -4.44
C SER A 555 6.31 27.41 -4.48
N PRO A 556 6.05 28.07 -3.34
CA PRO A 556 5.32 29.34 -3.30
C PRO A 556 5.99 30.46 -4.08
N ALA A 557 7.34 30.53 -4.02
CA ALA A 557 8.11 31.56 -4.70
C ALA A 557 7.98 31.50 -6.24
N HIS A 558 7.84 30.29 -6.79
CA HIS A 558 7.74 30.07 -8.25
C HIS A 558 6.32 29.84 -8.74
N GLY A 559 5.35 29.56 -7.84
CA GLY A 559 4.01 29.15 -8.22
C GLY A 559 3.96 27.78 -8.91
N LEU A 560 4.95 26.93 -8.67
CA LEU A 560 5.11 25.63 -9.34
C LEU A 560 4.79 24.47 -8.40
N LEU A 561 4.01 23.51 -8.91
CA LEU A 561 3.85 22.19 -8.30
C LEU A 561 4.79 21.19 -8.99
N VAL A 562 5.74 20.62 -8.26
CA VAL A 562 6.66 19.62 -8.78
C VAL A 562 6.17 18.23 -8.43
N VAL A 563 5.94 17.39 -9.46
CA VAL A 563 5.26 16.11 -9.34
C VAL A 563 6.17 14.97 -9.82
N PRO A 564 6.49 13.98 -8.96
CA PRO A 564 7.08 12.73 -9.40
C PRO A 564 6.02 11.86 -10.09
N LEU A 565 6.31 11.42 -11.31
CA LEU A 565 5.39 10.70 -12.20
C LEU A 565 6.01 9.38 -12.68
N SER A 566 5.15 8.42 -13.03
CA SER A 566 5.52 7.14 -13.64
C SER A 566 4.83 6.94 -14.99
N GLN A 567 5.55 6.37 -15.96
CA GLN A 567 5.12 6.20 -17.35
C GLN A 567 5.16 4.71 -17.74
N SER A 568 4.11 3.99 -17.41
CA SER A 568 3.94 2.57 -17.76
C SER A 568 2.46 2.27 -18.00
N CYS A 569 2.19 1.14 -18.64
CA CYS A 569 0.85 0.70 -19.02
C CYS A 569 0.53 -0.69 -18.46
N LEU A 570 -0.71 -1.11 -18.57
CA LEU A 570 -1.27 -2.31 -17.94
C LEU A 570 -2.25 -3.01 -18.89
N ASP A 571 -2.10 -4.33 -19.05
CA ASP A 571 -3.20 -5.20 -19.41
C ASP A 571 -3.81 -5.77 -18.14
N ILE A 572 -5.13 -5.70 -17.99
CA ILE A 572 -5.86 -6.18 -16.82
C ILE A 572 -7.09 -7.00 -17.24
N SER A 573 -7.40 -8.05 -16.47
CA SER A 573 -8.60 -8.88 -16.65
C SER A 573 -9.18 -9.21 -15.28
N GLY A 574 -10.48 -8.98 -15.09
CA GLY A 574 -11.19 -9.32 -13.86
C GLY A 574 -11.34 -10.82 -13.68
N ARG A 575 -11.34 -11.27 -12.44
CA ARG A 575 -11.64 -12.66 -12.04
C ARG A 575 -13.06 -12.81 -11.50
N GLU A 576 -13.60 -14.03 -11.58
CA GLU A 576 -14.90 -14.37 -11.02
C GLU A 576 -15.02 -13.93 -9.56
N PRO A 577 -16.13 -13.25 -9.20
CA PRO A 577 -16.37 -12.82 -7.84
C PRO A 577 -16.71 -14.02 -6.93
N ARG A 578 -16.37 -13.88 -5.65
CA ARG A 578 -16.78 -14.76 -4.58
C ARG A 578 -17.53 -13.95 -3.55
N PHE A 579 -18.83 -14.09 -3.51
CA PHE A 579 -19.73 -13.30 -2.65
C PHE A 579 -19.93 -13.98 -1.28
N GLU A 580 -18.84 -14.17 -0.54
CA GLU A 580 -18.87 -14.76 0.79
C GLU A 580 -18.01 -13.92 1.77
N GLU A 581 -18.33 -13.97 3.05
CA GLU A 581 -17.60 -13.24 4.10
C GLU A 581 -16.12 -13.66 4.13
N GLY A 582 -15.23 -12.68 4.25
CA GLY A 582 -13.77 -12.89 4.24
C GLY A 582 -13.16 -13.12 2.85
N ALA A 583 -13.98 -13.32 1.80
CA ALA A 583 -13.53 -13.31 0.42
C ALA A 583 -13.25 -11.87 -0.07
N GLY A 584 -13.36 -11.60 -1.33
CA GLY A 584 -12.99 -10.32 -1.94
C GLY A 584 -11.52 -10.34 -2.39
N GLY A 585 -10.77 -9.29 -2.07
CA GLY A 585 -9.41 -9.12 -2.54
C GLY A 585 -9.36 -8.38 -3.87
N GLU A 586 -8.26 -8.49 -4.58
CA GLU A 586 -8.01 -7.73 -5.80
C GLU A 586 -8.69 -8.30 -7.03
N ARG A 587 -8.79 -9.63 -7.12
CA ARG A 587 -9.57 -10.38 -8.13
C ARG A 587 -9.31 -9.97 -9.58
N ALA A 588 -8.04 -9.74 -9.96
CA ALA A 588 -7.64 -9.44 -11.34
C ALA A 588 -6.30 -10.06 -11.72
N ASP A 589 -6.13 -10.33 -13.01
CA ASP A 589 -4.86 -10.67 -13.64
C ASP A 589 -4.27 -9.45 -14.32
N ARG A 590 -2.93 -9.29 -14.27
CA ARG A 590 -2.24 -8.08 -14.71
C ARG A 590 -0.96 -8.40 -15.46
N LYS A 591 -0.66 -7.58 -16.49
CA LYS A 591 0.62 -7.56 -17.18
C LYS A 591 1.02 -6.10 -17.40
N TRP A 592 2.25 -5.74 -17.06
CA TRP A 592 2.73 -4.38 -17.20
C TRP A 592 3.69 -4.26 -18.39
N PHE A 593 3.67 -3.12 -19.07
CA PHE A 593 4.51 -2.83 -20.19
C PHE A 593 4.86 -1.34 -20.29
N GLU A 594 5.80 -0.99 -21.16
CA GLU A 594 6.26 0.37 -21.36
C GLU A 594 5.16 1.24 -21.98
N MET A 595 5.06 2.48 -21.53
CA MET A 595 4.13 3.44 -22.10
C MET A 595 4.58 3.85 -23.51
N PRO A 596 3.69 3.84 -24.51
CA PRO A 596 4.02 4.28 -25.86
C PRO A 596 4.54 5.72 -25.91
N GLY A 597 5.56 5.97 -26.73
CA GLY A 597 6.12 7.30 -26.95
C GLY A 597 7.13 7.77 -25.90
N THR A 598 7.41 6.98 -24.86
CA THR A 598 8.38 7.34 -23.81
C THR A 598 9.81 6.83 -24.08
N ASP A 599 10.02 6.02 -25.13
CA ASP A 599 11.28 5.31 -25.39
C ASP A 599 11.80 4.54 -24.16
N GLY A 600 10.88 3.94 -23.39
CA GLY A 600 11.17 3.17 -22.19
C GLY A 600 11.54 4.00 -20.96
N ARG A 601 11.37 5.30 -20.98
CA ARG A 601 11.56 6.15 -19.79
C ARG A 601 10.36 6.00 -18.88
N LEU A 602 10.58 5.39 -17.69
CA LEU A 602 9.52 5.14 -16.71
C LEU A 602 9.31 6.30 -15.74
N GLY A 603 10.39 6.99 -15.38
CA GLY A 603 10.34 8.10 -14.43
C GLY A 603 10.22 9.44 -15.14
N LYS A 604 9.29 10.28 -14.68
CA LYS A 604 9.17 11.69 -15.07
C LYS A 604 9.07 12.54 -13.80
N LEU A 605 9.89 13.58 -13.70
CA LEU A 605 9.75 14.64 -12.69
C LEU A 605 9.35 15.90 -13.45
N ALA A 606 8.19 16.46 -13.17
CA ALA A 606 7.68 17.60 -13.92
C ALA A 606 7.18 18.69 -12.98
N ALA A 607 7.31 19.95 -13.42
CA ALA A 607 6.78 21.13 -12.73
C ALA A 607 5.64 21.73 -13.54
N TYR A 608 4.54 21.98 -12.84
CA TYR A 608 3.32 22.58 -13.41
C TYR A 608 3.09 23.95 -12.77
N ASP A 609 2.84 24.96 -13.60
CA ASP A 609 2.38 26.26 -13.12
C ASP A 609 0.94 26.14 -12.60
N VAL A 610 0.71 26.48 -11.34
CA VAL A 610 -0.60 26.26 -10.70
C VAL A 610 -1.69 27.23 -11.19
N ASP A 611 -1.34 28.33 -11.86
CA ASP A 611 -2.31 29.26 -12.43
C ASP A 611 -2.81 28.76 -13.80
N SER A 612 -1.88 28.47 -14.72
CA SER A 612 -2.19 28.00 -16.07
C SER A 612 -2.44 26.50 -16.18
N MET A 613 -1.94 25.69 -15.22
CA MET A 613 -1.88 24.23 -15.24
C MET A 613 -0.92 23.65 -16.29
N GLU A 614 -0.15 24.47 -16.98
CA GLU A 614 0.78 24.03 -18.03
C GLU A 614 2.07 23.46 -17.42
N GLU A 615 2.63 22.44 -18.11
CA GLU A 615 3.97 21.93 -17.78
C GLU A 615 5.02 22.98 -18.15
N VAL A 616 5.84 23.39 -17.17
CA VAL A 616 6.91 24.36 -17.34
C VAL A 616 8.22 23.67 -17.73
N TRP A 617 8.53 22.57 -17.08
CA TRP A 617 9.66 21.71 -17.41
C TRP A 617 9.42 20.28 -16.95
N SER A 618 10.12 19.32 -17.57
CA SER A 618 10.19 17.94 -17.12
C SER A 618 11.55 17.31 -17.34
N VAL A 619 11.86 16.31 -16.50
CA VAL A 619 13.02 15.44 -16.61
C VAL A 619 12.51 14.00 -16.70
N GLU A 620 12.82 13.35 -17.83
CA GLU A 620 12.44 11.97 -18.06
C GLU A 620 13.66 11.05 -18.04
N GLN A 621 13.51 9.87 -17.45
CA GLN A 621 14.59 8.90 -17.28
C GLN A 621 14.09 7.45 -17.27
N ARG A 622 15.00 6.48 -17.49
CA ARG A 622 14.66 5.06 -17.41
C ARG A 622 14.24 4.61 -16.01
N PRO A 623 14.95 4.97 -14.90
CA PRO A 623 14.53 4.65 -13.54
C PRO A 623 13.28 5.42 -13.13
N ALA A 624 12.33 4.75 -12.47
CA ALA A 624 11.19 5.42 -11.84
C ALA A 624 11.66 6.25 -10.63
N PHE A 625 11.05 7.43 -10.43
CA PHE A 625 11.20 8.19 -9.18
C PHE A 625 10.48 7.44 -8.05
N LEU A 626 11.07 7.45 -6.85
CA LEU A 626 10.56 6.65 -5.73
C LEU A 626 10.52 7.44 -4.40
N THR A 627 10.78 8.73 -4.42
CA THR A 627 10.56 9.62 -3.29
C THR A 627 9.50 10.65 -3.60
N ALA A 628 8.91 11.23 -2.56
CA ALA A 628 8.25 12.53 -2.69
C ALA A 628 9.23 13.60 -3.20
N ALA A 629 8.71 14.65 -3.81
CA ALA A 629 9.48 15.87 -4.08
C ALA A 629 9.56 16.71 -2.80
N LEU A 630 10.68 17.44 -2.65
CA LEU A 630 10.91 18.43 -1.58
C LEU A 630 11.43 19.71 -2.22
N THR A 631 10.65 20.79 -2.20
CA THR A 631 11.12 22.12 -2.60
C THR A 631 11.60 22.91 -1.40
N THR A 632 12.58 23.83 -1.61
CA THR A 632 13.13 24.69 -0.55
C THR A 632 13.09 26.15 -0.92
N GLY A 633 13.22 27.04 0.09
CA GLY A 633 13.32 28.49 -0.08
C GLY A 633 14.52 28.91 -0.93
N GLY A 634 15.59 28.10 -0.95
CA GLY A 634 16.75 28.31 -1.81
C GLY A 634 16.54 28.00 -3.29
N GLY A 635 15.30 27.72 -3.73
CA GLY A 635 14.97 27.46 -5.12
C GLY A 635 15.40 26.09 -5.63
N VAL A 636 15.59 25.13 -4.74
CA VAL A 636 16.03 23.77 -5.06
C VAL A 636 14.91 22.77 -4.84
N VAL A 637 14.79 21.79 -5.72
CA VAL A 637 13.92 20.62 -5.53
C VAL A 637 14.74 19.35 -5.43
N PHE A 638 14.46 18.51 -4.42
CA PHE A 638 15.11 17.23 -4.20
C PHE A 638 14.16 16.07 -4.53
N ALA A 639 14.68 15.03 -5.17
CA ALA A 639 13.98 13.76 -5.39
C ALA A 639 14.97 12.60 -5.55
N GLY A 640 14.50 11.37 -5.35
CA GLY A 640 15.28 10.16 -5.48
C GLY A 640 14.60 9.11 -6.34
N ASP A 641 15.40 8.16 -6.85
CA ASP A 641 14.92 7.15 -7.78
C ASP A 641 15.29 5.71 -7.37
N ILE A 642 14.69 4.75 -8.07
CA ILE A 642 14.90 3.32 -7.84
C ILE A 642 16.33 2.87 -8.19
N ASP A 643 17.07 3.61 -9.05
CA ASP A 643 18.51 3.36 -9.35
C ASP A 643 19.45 4.00 -8.33
N ARG A 644 18.96 4.24 -7.11
CA ARG A 644 19.78 4.67 -5.97
C ARG A 644 20.30 6.10 -6.05
N ARG A 645 19.76 6.96 -6.93
CA ARG A 645 20.20 8.35 -7.05
C ARG A 645 19.31 9.26 -6.23
N PHE A 646 19.93 10.08 -5.39
CA PHE A 646 19.31 11.25 -4.76
C PHE A 646 19.90 12.49 -5.39
N ARG A 647 19.05 13.38 -5.89
CA ARG A 647 19.48 14.51 -6.72
C ARG A 647 18.73 15.78 -6.36
N ALA A 648 19.32 16.91 -6.79
CA ALA A 648 18.77 18.24 -6.65
C ALA A 648 18.70 18.92 -8.02
N TRP A 649 17.58 19.61 -8.26
CA TRP A 649 17.35 20.40 -9.47
C TRP A 649 16.98 21.83 -9.09
N ASP A 650 17.24 22.75 -10.00
CA ASP A 650 16.74 24.12 -9.96
C ASP A 650 15.20 24.09 -10.15
N THR A 651 14.45 24.60 -9.19
CA THR A 651 12.99 24.54 -9.17
C THR A 651 12.36 25.28 -10.35
N ALA A 652 12.98 26.38 -10.80
CA ALA A 652 12.44 27.18 -11.89
C ALA A 652 12.65 26.56 -13.28
N THR A 653 13.74 25.79 -13.46
CA THR A 653 14.19 25.35 -14.80
C THR A 653 14.31 23.86 -14.99
N GLY A 654 14.28 23.06 -13.94
CA GLY A 654 14.51 21.60 -14.00
C GLY A 654 15.97 21.21 -14.30
N ARG A 655 16.92 22.16 -14.25
CA ARG A 655 18.34 21.86 -14.44
C ARG A 655 18.90 21.11 -13.22
N GLU A 656 19.51 19.94 -13.45
CA GLU A 656 20.18 19.18 -12.39
C GLU A 656 21.39 19.96 -11.85
N LEU A 657 21.46 20.12 -10.52
CA LEU A 657 22.47 20.88 -9.82
C LEU A 657 23.44 20.00 -9.02
N TRP A 658 22.93 18.89 -8.47
CA TRP A 658 23.69 17.99 -7.62
C TRP A 658 23.10 16.58 -7.65
N GLY A 659 23.93 15.59 -7.32
CA GLY A 659 23.47 14.23 -7.17
C GLY A 659 24.47 13.30 -6.51
N THR A 660 23.95 12.32 -5.79
CA THR A 660 24.75 11.25 -5.17
C THR A 660 24.07 9.90 -5.36
N ARG A 661 24.82 8.82 -5.12
CA ARG A 661 24.29 7.46 -5.20
C ARG A 661 24.34 6.81 -3.82
N LEU A 662 23.20 6.33 -3.34
CA LEU A 662 23.02 5.73 -2.02
C LEU A 662 23.10 4.18 -2.08
N PRO A 663 23.14 3.48 -0.94
CA PRO A 663 23.35 2.03 -0.91
C PRO A 663 22.27 1.23 -1.64
N THR A 664 20.99 1.61 -1.53
CA THR A 664 19.87 0.98 -2.24
C THR A 664 18.91 2.03 -2.78
N SER A 665 17.75 1.66 -3.30
CA SER A 665 16.75 2.57 -3.86
C SER A 665 16.44 3.71 -2.90
N VAL A 666 16.40 4.95 -3.41
CA VAL A 666 16.06 6.13 -2.60
C VAL A 666 14.55 6.24 -2.52
N GLN A 667 14.00 6.26 -1.31
CA GLN A 667 12.58 6.11 -1.07
C GLN A 667 12.12 6.95 0.13
N GLY A 668 10.83 7.22 0.22
CA GLY A 668 10.21 7.93 1.33
C GLY A 668 10.00 9.42 1.04
N PHE A 669 9.93 10.19 2.10
CA PHE A 669 9.61 11.62 2.06
C PHE A 669 10.81 12.43 2.55
N PRO A 670 11.60 13.02 1.65
CA PRO A 670 12.70 13.89 2.05
C PRO A 670 12.20 15.08 2.88
N VAL A 671 12.98 15.49 3.87
CA VAL A 671 12.70 16.65 4.72
C VAL A 671 13.90 17.57 4.78
N SER A 672 13.68 18.89 5.00
CA SER A 672 14.74 19.86 5.27
C SER A 672 14.43 20.57 6.57
N TYR A 673 15.44 20.66 7.43
CA TYR A 673 15.34 21.21 8.77
C TYR A 673 16.63 21.97 9.15
N ASP A 674 16.59 22.70 10.26
CA ASP A 674 17.73 23.43 10.80
C ASP A 674 18.04 22.99 12.23
N VAL A 675 19.34 22.92 12.56
CA VAL A 675 19.82 22.79 13.94
C VAL A 675 20.95 23.79 14.13
N ASP A 676 20.78 24.68 15.11
CA ASP A 676 21.78 25.70 15.46
C ASP A 676 22.24 26.57 14.27
N GLY A 677 21.32 26.91 13.35
CA GLY A 677 21.61 27.75 12.18
C GLY A 677 22.26 27.00 11.02
N VAL A 678 22.27 25.66 11.04
CA VAL A 678 22.77 24.80 9.96
C VAL A 678 21.62 24.06 9.33
N GLN A 679 21.41 24.27 8.03
CA GLN A 679 20.38 23.55 7.26
C GLN A 679 20.85 22.14 6.88
N TYR A 680 19.95 21.17 7.08
CA TYR A 680 20.11 19.78 6.70
C TYR A 680 19.02 19.33 5.72
N VAL A 681 19.36 18.33 4.92
CA VAL A 681 18.40 17.59 4.08
C VAL A 681 18.52 16.10 4.39
N ALA A 682 17.44 15.48 4.79
CA ALA A 682 17.39 14.05 5.11
C ALA A 682 16.55 13.27 4.08
N VAL A 683 17.00 12.06 3.75
CA VAL A 683 16.26 11.13 2.88
C VAL A 683 16.52 9.69 3.29
N SER A 684 15.51 8.85 3.21
CA SER A 684 15.64 7.41 3.48
C SER A 684 15.92 6.61 2.20
N THR A 685 16.44 5.40 2.40
CA THR A 685 16.54 4.37 1.38
C THR A 685 15.79 3.13 1.82
N GLY A 686 15.33 2.34 0.86
CA GLY A 686 14.59 1.12 1.16
C GLY A 686 14.03 0.46 -0.08
N LEU A 687 13.32 -0.64 0.16
CA LEU A 687 12.57 -1.31 -0.89
C LEU A 687 11.18 -0.68 -0.98
N GLY A 688 10.79 -0.19 -2.17
CA GLY A 688 9.45 0.29 -2.43
C GLY A 688 8.38 -0.76 -2.08
N GLY A 689 7.16 -0.32 -1.81
CA GLY A 689 6.00 -1.19 -1.60
C GLY A 689 4.96 -0.95 -2.69
N GLY A 690 4.12 -1.98 -2.94
CA GLY A 690 3.06 -1.89 -3.93
C GLY A 690 3.52 -1.76 -5.37
N SER A 691 2.63 -1.29 -6.23
CA SER A 691 2.87 -1.15 -7.67
C SER A 691 4.12 -0.34 -8.03
N PRO A 692 4.49 0.75 -7.34
CA PRO A 692 5.75 1.47 -7.60
C PRO A 692 7.03 0.64 -7.45
N ARG A 693 6.96 -0.52 -6.79
CA ARG A 693 8.04 -1.51 -6.73
C ARG A 693 7.91 -2.58 -7.82
N PHE A 694 6.71 -3.15 -7.96
CA PHE A 694 6.52 -4.31 -8.83
C PHE A 694 6.52 -3.93 -10.32
N VAL A 695 5.95 -2.81 -10.68
CA VAL A 695 5.86 -2.37 -12.08
C VAL A 695 7.25 -2.07 -12.65
N PRO A 696 8.12 -1.25 -12.02
CA PRO A 696 9.48 -1.08 -12.51
C PRO A 696 10.29 -2.37 -12.56
N ALA A 697 10.14 -3.27 -11.58
CA ALA A 697 10.81 -4.57 -11.61
C ALA A 697 10.37 -5.44 -12.80
N ALA A 698 9.11 -5.29 -13.25
CA ALA A 698 8.58 -5.99 -14.41
C ALA A 698 9.02 -5.35 -15.73
N VAL A 699 9.00 -4.01 -15.81
CA VAL A 699 9.16 -3.26 -17.06
C VAL A 699 10.62 -2.86 -17.31
N SER A 700 11.43 -2.65 -16.25
CA SER A 700 12.86 -2.30 -16.35
C SER A 700 13.75 -3.23 -15.50
N PRO A 701 13.76 -4.54 -15.77
CA PRO A 701 14.49 -5.53 -14.96
C PRO A 701 16.01 -5.39 -15.00
N GLU A 702 16.55 -4.59 -15.92
CA GLU A 702 17.96 -4.24 -16.00
C GLU A 702 18.41 -3.28 -14.88
N ILE A 703 17.48 -2.53 -14.25
CA ILE A 703 17.77 -1.66 -13.12
C ILE A 703 17.82 -2.52 -11.86
N ARG A 704 19.02 -2.64 -11.29
CA ARG A 704 19.27 -3.50 -10.14
C ARG A 704 19.78 -2.70 -8.96
N TYR A 705 19.28 -3.04 -7.79
CA TYR A 705 19.67 -2.44 -6.51
C TYR A 705 19.82 -3.53 -5.44
N PRO A 706 20.74 -3.34 -4.45
CA PRO A 706 20.85 -4.24 -3.30
C PRO A 706 19.55 -4.26 -2.49
N ARG A 707 19.21 -5.40 -1.93
CA ARG A 707 18.05 -5.55 -1.03
C ARG A 707 18.33 -5.05 0.38
N ASN A 708 19.56 -5.14 0.83
CA ASN A 708 20.08 -4.58 2.08
C ASN A 708 20.63 -3.18 1.82
N GLY A 709 20.64 -2.34 2.82
CA GLY A 709 21.15 -0.98 2.74
C GLY A 709 20.07 0.07 3.01
N ASN A 710 18.99 -0.34 3.68
CA ASN A 710 18.03 0.59 4.26
C ASN A 710 18.74 1.49 5.25
N GLY A 711 18.46 2.76 5.17
CA GLY A 711 19.05 3.77 6.04
C GLY A 711 18.43 5.14 5.84
N LEU A 712 18.72 6.00 6.78
CA LEU A 712 18.50 7.44 6.67
C LEU A 712 19.85 8.12 6.38
N PHE A 713 19.88 9.02 5.43
CA PHE A 713 21.06 9.74 4.97
C PHE A 713 20.80 11.23 5.07
N VAL A 714 21.67 11.94 5.78
CA VAL A 714 21.53 13.36 6.07
C VAL A 714 22.69 14.12 5.47
N PHE A 715 22.38 15.22 4.79
CA PHE A 715 23.31 16.06 4.04
C PHE A 715 23.27 17.49 4.57
N ARG A 716 24.41 18.18 4.51
CA ARG A 716 24.55 19.60 4.77
C ARG A 716 25.66 20.22 3.93
N LEU A 717 25.78 21.53 3.95
CA LEU A 717 26.96 22.22 3.45
C LEU A 717 28.17 21.97 4.37
N PRO A 718 29.42 22.06 3.82
CA PRO A 718 30.64 21.86 4.59
C PRO A 718 30.81 22.79 5.80
#